data_c886eef2abc7d43981060fc13aee8085
#
_entry.id   c886eef2abc7d43981060fc13aee8085
#
_cell.length_a   1.000
_cell.length_b   1.000
_cell.length_c   1.000
_cell.angle_alpha   90.00
_cell.angle_beta   90.00
_cell.angle_gamma   90.00
#
_symmetry.space_group_name_H-M   'P 1'
#
loop_
_entity.id
_entity.type
_entity.pdbx_description
1 polymer ?
#
loop_
_entity_poly.entity_id
_entity_poly.type
_entity_poly.pdbx_seq_one_letter_code
_entity_poly.pdbx_strand_id
1 'polypeptide(L)'
;MQPALSTCASCGFANPKTWRTCARCGTPLGSSAARRPSFSGQRAAPDSTLVEAPATSGAAPVSDATDPQLDESSPDHSAEQEAPFIGQVEASEAVRAGVERAFTLGMPTLVALAGGRGSGKTRLLVYASEFAARIAPDVLVLYAACREGGDGAYAPFSRLLLERFNVTPSSGPAVIRGQMATVVGQVIGSIDAIRVAETTHLLGHVAGVPFPDSPFLTPLEGRPDELRRRARLAVKRFLEGEAQRRPVLVLLDNMHEADTEAWDVLDAILQAEAHLSVVVAGDESILERARAINAPGGTTVGPIETFNEGDVATMLLTLLPTLTSAPEPLVAAVTHRSRGNPSALRELVMALADAGLFRETADGLVVDLARLDEPGLPVSAEDAIRARLSRLGAFDRATLDRAAIVGEVFWSGAVLAQLRTEREAPGTLDDVASLWPGDDDERALDASIARLEEQGFIELTHTSDLPGTKEYVFVHAGTRALVYAELPEPVRISRHAAVARFLTLRAEFARQGIAAMIAPHLERAGMNPRAGRAYLEAAVFERQKLNTSAALRYVEKALPLIDPEDVARRVDALHEHGSLLTTLGRYDDAKRSFSEMLRLAWQIGAPNKGGAALNRLARIERQRGADAAAHVLLEKALTLFRNAGDLRGVGSTLDDLAQVLRLMGELGPAHDAAHEALEIRRAHGDVRGEALSLTTYGAIELAMGHLDVAEDCFRQALEIRRSIVDHEGLVQSLNALGIISFERGNPEAALASWREALTQTREIGDVRTEVFLLNNLGEALISEKRLDEAVEPLGLARELSIALGDLRARAAIERNLGLLLLRRNDDGAEAQVTLALAIAEEYGSREAIGLALRALGEWRARTVFDASGQVDKRTEEALLASIDVFREIGSEKEAARSMAELGFHLIERGDLEGARDRLGEARVILRRIGLTADAERVERTIADLG
;
A
#
# COMPACT_ATOMS: atom_id res chain seq x y z
N MET A 1 31.86 -14.71 -0.50
CA MET A 1 32.62 -13.54 -1.00
C MET A 1 31.83 -12.30 -0.62
N GLN A 2 32.38 -11.39 0.17
CA GLN A 2 31.70 -10.12 0.45
C GLN A 2 31.55 -9.37 -0.88
N PRO A 3 30.37 -8.79 -1.18
CA PRO A 3 30.19 -8.00 -2.40
C PRO A 3 31.17 -6.81 -2.39
N ALA A 4 31.80 -6.54 -3.52
CA ALA A 4 32.70 -5.40 -3.65
C ALA A 4 31.88 -4.12 -3.50
N LEU A 5 32.24 -3.25 -2.53
CA LEU A 5 31.55 -2.01 -2.22
C LEU A 5 32.19 -0.81 -2.97
N SER A 6 31.36 0.20 -3.32
CA SER A 6 31.79 1.50 -3.80
C SER A 6 31.26 2.59 -2.85
N THR A 7 32.13 3.55 -2.52
CA THR A 7 31.76 4.64 -1.62
C THR A 7 31.14 5.79 -2.41
N CYS A 8 29.98 6.30 -1.99
CA CYS A 8 29.35 7.46 -2.59
C CYS A 8 30.18 8.73 -2.37
N ALA A 9 30.50 9.43 -3.45
CA ALA A 9 31.30 10.67 -3.38
C ALA A 9 30.56 11.82 -2.66
N SER A 10 29.23 11.78 -2.60
CA SER A 10 28.40 12.84 -2.01
C SER A 10 28.17 12.67 -0.51
N CYS A 11 27.99 11.44 0.00
CA CYS A 11 27.62 11.22 1.41
C CYS A 11 28.48 10.18 2.12
N GLY A 12 29.53 9.65 1.48
CA GLY A 12 30.47 8.67 2.07
C GLY A 12 29.88 7.27 2.32
N PHE A 13 28.63 6.99 1.93
CA PHE A 13 27.98 5.70 2.17
C PHE A 13 28.53 4.61 1.25
N ALA A 14 28.82 3.42 1.82
CA ALA A 14 29.31 2.28 1.06
C ALA A 14 28.14 1.52 0.41
N ASN A 15 28.14 1.43 -0.93
CA ASN A 15 27.10 0.78 -1.73
C ASN A 15 27.68 -0.43 -2.49
N PRO A 16 26.89 -1.47 -2.78
CA PRO A 16 27.29 -2.50 -3.73
C PRO A 16 27.69 -1.92 -5.08
N LYS A 17 28.80 -2.39 -5.67
CA LYS A 17 29.30 -1.87 -6.97
C LYS A 17 28.32 -2.02 -8.15
N THR A 18 27.33 -2.87 -7.99
CA THR A 18 26.27 -3.11 -8.98
C THR A 18 25.21 -2.01 -8.99
N TRP A 19 25.19 -1.14 -7.99
CA TRP A 19 24.18 -0.09 -7.89
C TRP A 19 24.57 1.14 -8.71
N ARG A 20 23.60 1.75 -9.38
CA ARG A 20 23.78 2.97 -10.18
C ARG A 20 23.59 4.24 -9.37
N THR A 21 22.86 4.16 -8.26
CA THR A 21 22.57 5.28 -7.36
C THR A 21 22.89 4.92 -5.92
N CYS A 22 23.29 5.92 -5.13
CA CYS A 22 23.56 5.74 -3.71
C CYS A 22 22.26 5.47 -2.94
N ALA A 23 22.22 4.41 -2.16
CA ALA A 23 21.07 4.06 -1.32
C ALA A 23 20.77 5.12 -0.25
N ARG A 24 21.76 5.87 0.21
CA ARG A 24 21.59 6.86 1.26
C ARG A 24 21.09 8.22 0.75
N CYS A 25 21.64 8.72 -0.37
CA CYS A 25 21.33 10.08 -0.83
C CYS A 25 20.81 10.15 -2.28
N GLY A 26 20.65 9.03 -2.98
CA GLY A 26 20.17 8.99 -4.36
C GLY A 26 21.17 9.51 -5.41
N THR A 27 22.41 9.86 -5.03
CA THR A 27 23.44 10.34 -5.96
C THR A 27 23.90 9.21 -6.88
N PRO A 28 24.03 9.42 -8.21
CA PRO A 28 24.56 8.40 -9.12
C PRO A 28 25.93 7.88 -8.68
N LEU A 29 26.09 6.56 -8.64
CA LEU A 29 27.34 5.86 -8.30
C LEU A 29 28.02 5.42 -9.59
N GLY A 30 29.10 6.08 -9.93
CA GLY A 30 29.96 5.63 -11.02
C GLY A 30 29.59 6.18 -12.39
N SER A 31 30.26 7.26 -12.76
CA SER A 31 30.91 7.37 -14.05
C SER A 31 32.21 8.14 -13.80
N SER A 32 33.32 7.43 -13.91
CA SER A 32 34.59 8.09 -14.25
C SER A 32 34.33 8.99 -15.44
N ALA A 33 34.65 10.25 -15.33
CA ALA A 33 34.51 11.26 -16.37
C ALA A 33 35.00 10.74 -17.72
N ALA A 34 34.08 10.27 -18.57
CA ALA A 34 34.31 10.17 -20.00
C ALA A 34 34.20 11.59 -20.54
N ARG A 35 35.34 12.11 -20.98
CA ARG A 35 35.51 13.38 -21.70
C ARG A 35 34.45 13.47 -22.81
N ARG A 36 33.61 14.50 -22.74
CA ARG A 36 32.78 14.91 -23.88
C ARG A 36 33.70 15.41 -25.00
N PRO A 37 33.51 15.03 -26.25
CA PRO A 37 34.21 15.64 -27.37
C PRO A 37 33.73 17.08 -27.54
N SER A 38 34.67 17.99 -27.64
CA SER A 38 34.48 19.39 -27.94
C SER A 38 34.00 19.58 -29.37
N PHE A 39 32.80 20.14 -29.54
CA PHE A 39 32.42 20.78 -30.80
C PHE A 39 32.71 22.29 -30.68
N SER A 40 33.66 22.72 -31.50
CA SER A 40 34.03 24.12 -31.73
C SER A 40 33.00 24.81 -32.60
N GLY A 41 32.42 25.88 -32.16
CA GLY A 41 31.57 26.79 -32.93
C GLY A 41 31.59 28.16 -32.29
N GLN A 42 32.44 29.01 -32.83
CA GLN A 42 32.65 30.41 -32.45
C GLN A 42 31.36 31.23 -32.61
N ARG A 43 31.04 32.03 -31.56
CA ARG A 43 30.64 33.45 -31.76
C ARG A 43 30.84 34.27 -30.49
N ALA A 44 31.30 35.49 -30.73
CA ALA A 44 31.92 36.52 -29.94
C ALA A 44 31.19 36.98 -28.65
N ALA A 45 32.06 37.42 -27.74
CA ALA A 45 31.72 38.21 -26.57
C ALA A 45 31.45 39.70 -26.94
N PRO A 46 30.92 40.50 -25.98
CA PRO A 46 31.83 41.47 -25.40
C PRO A 46 31.78 41.62 -23.88
N ASP A 47 32.97 42.05 -23.41
CA ASP A 47 33.44 42.56 -22.16
C ASP A 47 32.45 43.14 -21.14
N SER A 48 32.72 42.86 -19.83
CA SER A 48 33.00 43.92 -18.83
C SER A 48 33.53 43.36 -17.50
N THR A 49 34.77 43.64 -17.26
CA THR A 49 35.43 44.13 -16.03
C THR A 49 35.23 43.43 -14.68
N LEU A 50 36.35 42.89 -14.26
CA LEU A 50 36.81 42.48 -12.93
C LEU A 50 36.70 43.58 -11.89
N VAL A 51 36.33 43.22 -10.65
CA VAL A 51 36.82 43.86 -9.42
C VAL A 51 37.22 42.75 -8.44
N GLU A 52 38.49 42.71 -8.12
CA GLU A 52 39.11 41.91 -7.08
C GLU A 52 38.77 42.41 -5.68
N ALA A 53 38.67 41.51 -4.71
CA ALA A 53 38.78 41.84 -3.30
C ALA A 53 39.72 40.89 -2.59
N PRO A 54 40.49 41.35 -1.60
CA PRO A 54 41.72 40.72 -1.18
C PRO A 54 41.57 39.67 -0.07
N ALA A 55 42.48 38.73 -0.08
CA ALA A 55 42.69 37.71 0.93
C ALA A 55 43.28 38.31 2.22
N THR A 56 42.84 37.87 3.38
CA THR A 56 43.65 37.86 4.59
C THR A 56 43.57 36.53 5.34
N SER A 57 44.76 36.05 5.65
CA SER A 57 45.10 34.83 6.36
C SER A 57 44.87 34.93 7.87
N GLY A 58 44.61 33.77 8.50
CA GLY A 58 44.73 33.62 9.95
C GLY A 58 44.16 32.31 10.47
N ALA A 59 45.02 31.30 10.57
CA ALA A 59 44.71 30.04 11.25
C ALA A 59 45.04 30.15 12.75
N ALA A 60 44.15 29.65 13.61
CA ALA A 60 44.46 29.17 14.96
C ALA A 60 43.30 28.29 15.50
N PRO A 61 43.50 27.44 16.50
CA PRO A 61 43.11 26.05 16.47
C PRO A 61 41.75 25.77 17.13
N VAL A 62 41.20 24.67 16.69
CA VAL A 62 39.93 24.09 17.16
C VAL A 62 40.07 23.56 18.58
N SER A 63 39.31 24.09 19.52
CA SER A 63 39.02 23.50 20.81
C SER A 63 37.61 22.91 20.79
N ASP A 64 37.49 21.77 21.44
CA ASP A 64 36.33 20.93 21.72
C ASP A 64 34.94 21.55 21.52
N ALA A 65 34.18 20.90 20.67
CA ALA A 65 32.77 21.14 20.47
C ALA A 65 31.94 20.64 21.67
N THR A 66 31.50 21.60 22.45
CA THR A 66 30.32 21.43 23.32
C THR A 66 29.07 21.30 22.48
N ASP A 67 28.19 20.37 22.90
CA ASP A 67 26.83 20.17 22.43
C ASP A 67 26.11 21.50 22.09
N PRO A 68 25.43 21.60 20.95
CA PRO A 68 24.54 22.72 20.73
C PRO A 68 23.31 22.52 21.62
N GLN A 69 23.24 23.34 22.66
CA GLN A 69 22.02 23.60 23.39
C GLN A 69 20.94 23.97 22.37
N LEU A 70 19.88 23.23 22.36
CA LEU A 70 18.61 23.56 21.71
C LEU A 70 18.20 24.94 22.22
N ASP A 71 18.12 25.87 21.29
CA ASP A 71 17.58 27.21 21.53
C ASP A 71 16.11 27.05 21.90
N GLU A 72 15.81 27.20 23.19
CA GLU A 72 14.45 27.27 23.76
C GLU A 72 13.83 28.61 23.42
N SER A 73 13.68 28.92 22.15
CA SER A 73 12.77 29.96 21.67
C SER A 73 11.60 29.33 20.92
N SER A 74 10.89 28.45 21.60
CA SER A 74 9.47 28.22 21.33
C SER A 74 8.73 29.50 21.70
N PRO A 75 7.85 30.04 20.84
CA PRO A 75 7.02 31.15 21.23
C PRO A 75 6.20 30.72 22.45
N ASP A 76 6.27 31.58 23.42
CA ASP A 76 5.67 31.51 24.73
C ASP A 76 4.17 31.12 24.64
N HIS A 77 3.82 29.85 24.81
CA HIS A 77 2.47 29.35 24.99
C HIS A 77 1.93 29.63 26.39
N SER A 78 2.46 30.60 27.09
CA SER A 78 2.10 30.99 28.44
C SER A 78 0.98 32.01 28.53
N ALA A 79 -0.10 31.90 27.76
CA ALA A 79 -1.34 32.68 28.03
C ALA A 79 -2.65 32.07 27.50
N GLU A 80 -2.70 30.91 26.92
CA GLU A 80 -3.96 30.18 26.82
C GLU A 80 -4.11 29.33 28.10
N GLN A 81 -4.88 29.81 29.07
CA GLN A 81 -5.37 29.01 30.16
C GLN A 81 -6.00 27.77 29.55
N GLU A 82 -5.40 26.60 29.83
CA GLU A 82 -5.88 25.30 29.36
C GLU A 82 -7.38 25.21 29.61
N ALA A 83 -8.17 25.31 28.55
CA ALA A 83 -9.62 25.19 28.66
C ALA A 83 -9.92 23.79 29.22
N PRO A 84 -10.65 23.66 30.30
CA PRO A 84 -10.91 22.38 30.96
C PRO A 84 -11.57 21.43 29.95
N PHE A 85 -11.18 20.15 29.99
CA PHE A 85 -11.85 19.14 29.20
C PHE A 85 -13.27 18.92 29.72
N ILE A 86 -14.28 19.11 28.87
CA ILE A 86 -15.68 19.13 29.29
C ILE A 86 -16.41 17.93 28.70
N GLY A 87 -17.15 17.20 29.55
CA GLY A 87 -17.96 16.05 29.15
C GLY A 87 -17.15 14.87 28.61
N GLN A 88 -17.77 14.01 27.79
CA GLN A 88 -17.14 12.91 27.07
C GLN A 88 -16.41 11.90 28.01
N VAL A 89 -17.04 11.55 29.12
CA VAL A 89 -16.41 10.74 30.17
C VAL A 89 -15.99 9.37 29.63
N GLU A 90 -16.89 8.66 28.95
CA GLU A 90 -16.62 7.33 28.39
C GLU A 90 -15.49 7.36 27.35
N ALA A 91 -15.52 8.33 26.43
CA ALA A 91 -14.49 8.46 25.40
C ALA A 91 -13.12 8.79 26.02
N SER A 92 -13.09 9.68 27.04
CA SER A 92 -11.84 10.02 27.73
C SER A 92 -11.28 8.86 28.56
N GLU A 93 -12.13 8.05 29.15
CA GLU A 93 -11.74 6.82 29.87
C GLU A 93 -11.21 5.77 28.90
N ALA A 94 -11.84 5.61 27.74
CA ALA A 94 -11.35 4.72 26.68
C ALA A 94 -9.94 5.11 26.22
N VAL A 95 -9.70 6.42 26.01
CA VAL A 95 -8.37 6.94 25.65
C VAL A 95 -7.36 6.65 26.76
N ARG A 96 -7.67 6.98 28.02
CA ARG A 96 -6.76 6.73 29.14
C ARG A 96 -6.41 5.26 29.27
N ALA A 97 -7.41 4.40 29.30
CA ALA A 97 -7.21 2.96 29.45
C ALA A 97 -6.40 2.36 28.30
N GLY A 98 -6.62 2.84 27.06
CA GLY A 98 -5.84 2.42 25.89
C GLY A 98 -4.38 2.83 25.98
N VAL A 99 -4.09 4.11 26.25
CA VAL A 99 -2.72 4.64 26.36
C VAL A 99 -1.97 4.00 27.53
N GLU A 100 -2.57 3.92 28.71
CA GLU A 100 -1.96 3.28 29.91
C GLU A 100 -1.61 1.82 29.63
N ARG A 101 -2.52 1.06 29.01
CA ARG A 101 -2.30 -0.35 28.69
C ARG A 101 -1.14 -0.53 27.72
N ALA A 102 -1.10 0.27 26.64
CA ALA A 102 -0.03 0.19 25.66
C ALA A 102 1.34 0.49 26.26
N PHE A 103 1.42 1.53 27.09
CA PHE A 103 2.69 1.99 27.65
C PHE A 103 3.17 1.14 28.83
N THR A 104 2.24 0.53 29.59
CA THR A 104 2.59 -0.31 30.74
C THR A 104 2.89 -1.75 30.36
N LEU A 105 2.09 -2.34 29.43
CA LEU A 105 2.19 -3.75 29.07
C LEU A 105 3.03 -4.00 27.82
N GLY A 106 3.39 -2.96 27.05
CA GLY A 106 4.09 -3.10 25.79
C GLY A 106 3.26 -3.78 24.69
N MET A 107 1.93 -3.72 24.79
CA MET A 107 1.00 -4.31 23.85
C MET A 107 0.28 -3.21 23.07
N PRO A 108 0.39 -3.19 21.71
CA PRO A 108 -0.29 -2.19 20.91
C PRO A 108 -1.79 -2.15 21.15
N THR A 109 -2.34 -0.94 21.29
CA THR A 109 -3.76 -0.70 21.51
C THR A 109 -4.36 0.18 20.44
N LEU A 110 -5.63 -0.06 20.12
CA LEU A 110 -6.43 0.79 19.23
C LEU A 110 -7.60 1.40 20.03
N VAL A 111 -7.72 2.73 19.94
CA VAL A 111 -8.90 3.44 20.47
C VAL A 111 -9.60 4.13 19.29
N ALA A 112 -10.88 3.81 19.06
CA ALA A 112 -11.68 4.39 17.99
C ALA A 112 -12.71 5.37 18.56
N LEU A 113 -12.58 6.64 18.20
CA LEU A 113 -13.46 7.74 18.62
C LEU A 113 -14.42 8.07 17.49
N ALA A 114 -15.69 7.73 17.66
CA ALA A 114 -16.71 7.96 16.64
C ALA A 114 -17.72 9.01 17.09
N GLY A 115 -17.98 9.97 16.20
CA GLY A 115 -18.95 11.02 16.48
C GLY A 115 -19.21 11.92 15.30
N GLY A 116 -20.33 12.63 15.33
CA GLY A 116 -20.74 13.58 14.30
C GLY A 116 -19.76 14.75 14.14
N ARG A 117 -19.99 15.57 13.11
CA ARG A 117 -19.19 16.78 12.86
C ARG A 117 -19.36 17.78 14.02
N GLY A 118 -18.26 18.35 14.50
CA GLY A 118 -18.29 19.32 15.62
C GLY A 118 -18.49 18.70 17.00
N SER A 119 -18.48 17.36 17.16
CA SER A 119 -18.69 16.68 18.45
C SER A 119 -17.50 16.73 19.41
N GLY A 120 -16.35 17.26 19.00
CA GLY A 120 -15.15 17.39 19.86
C GLY A 120 -14.08 16.32 19.63
N LYS A 121 -14.13 15.57 18.52
CA LYS A 121 -13.14 14.52 18.16
C LYS A 121 -11.70 15.01 18.28
N THR A 122 -11.36 16.09 17.60
CA THR A 122 -10.00 16.65 17.60
C THR A 122 -9.55 17.07 19.00
N ARG A 123 -10.44 17.59 19.85
CA ARG A 123 -10.12 17.92 21.25
C ARG A 123 -9.81 16.68 22.09
N LEU A 124 -10.46 15.53 21.81
CA LEU A 124 -10.11 14.25 22.44
C LEU A 124 -8.74 13.74 21.98
N LEU A 125 -8.35 13.98 20.73
CA LEU A 125 -6.98 13.65 20.28
C LEU A 125 -5.94 14.52 20.97
N VAL A 126 -6.20 15.81 21.16
CA VAL A 126 -5.33 16.70 21.96
C VAL A 126 -5.27 16.23 23.40
N TYR A 127 -6.40 15.87 24.01
CA TYR A 127 -6.45 15.29 25.37
C TYR A 127 -5.61 14.00 25.48
N ALA A 128 -5.66 13.12 24.45
CA ALA A 128 -4.83 11.91 24.40
C ALA A 128 -3.33 12.24 24.41
N SER A 129 -2.92 13.26 23.68
CA SER A 129 -1.54 13.77 23.66
C SER A 129 -1.12 14.31 25.02
N GLU A 130 -1.92 15.19 25.63
CA GLU A 130 -1.67 15.76 26.96
C GLU A 130 -1.59 14.68 28.05
N PHE A 131 -2.47 13.68 27.95
CA PHE A 131 -2.47 12.55 28.87
C PHE A 131 -1.24 11.66 28.71
N ALA A 132 -0.86 11.32 27.47
CA ALA A 132 0.32 10.52 27.18
C ALA A 132 1.61 11.20 27.65
N ALA A 133 1.74 12.50 27.45
CA ALA A 133 2.90 13.27 27.90
C ALA A 133 3.02 13.31 29.45
N ARG A 134 1.88 13.25 30.18
CA ARG A 134 1.90 13.16 31.66
C ARG A 134 2.40 11.83 32.18
N ILE A 135 2.08 10.70 31.52
CA ILE A 135 2.49 9.36 31.96
C ILE A 135 3.85 8.95 31.39
N ALA A 136 4.24 9.47 30.23
CA ALA A 136 5.54 9.22 29.58
C ALA A 136 6.07 10.54 29.00
N PRO A 137 6.92 11.30 29.73
CA PRO A 137 7.41 12.61 29.29
C PRO A 137 8.25 12.56 28.00
N ASP A 138 8.82 11.39 27.67
CA ASP A 138 9.58 11.14 26.45
C ASP A 138 8.76 10.55 25.29
N VAL A 139 7.42 10.51 25.43
CA VAL A 139 6.52 9.98 24.42
C VAL A 139 6.72 10.66 23.07
N LEU A 140 6.78 9.85 22.00
CA LEU A 140 6.69 10.36 20.62
C LEU A 140 5.22 10.45 20.22
N VAL A 141 4.70 11.67 20.12
CA VAL A 141 3.36 11.91 19.58
C VAL A 141 3.46 12.19 18.08
N LEU A 142 2.70 11.43 17.30
CA LEU A 142 2.62 11.56 15.85
C LEU A 142 1.16 11.83 15.47
N TYR A 143 0.88 13.00 14.87
CA TYR A 143 -0.47 13.41 14.51
C TYR A 143 -0.62 13.53 12.99
N ALA A 144 -1.73 13.07 12.45
CA ALA A 144 -2.12 13.34 11.07
C ALA A 144 -3.65 13.29 10.91
N ALA A 145 -4.17 14.12 10.00
CA ALA A 145 -5.58 14.12 9.64
C ALA A 145 -5.77 13.80 8.15
N CYS A 146 -6.82 13.04 7.81
CA CYS A 146 -7.26 12.88 6.43
C CYS A 146 -8.04 14.10 5.96
N ARG A 147 -7.93 14.44 4.67
CA ARG A 147 -8.66 15.56 4.03
C ARG A 147 -9.93 15.08 3.35
N GLU A 148 -10.93 15.92 3.32
CA GLU A 148 -12.18 15.70 2.59
C GLU A 148 -11.90 15.48 1.09
N GLY A 149 -12.41 14.38 0.53
CA GLY A 149 -12.22 14.02 -0.88
C GLY A 149 -11.04 13.11 -1.20
N GLY A 150 -10.30 12.67 -0.18
CA GLY A 150 -9.22 11.69 -0.28
C GLY A 150 -7.84 12.29 -0.56
N ASP A 151 -6.86 11.81 0.15
CA ASP A 151 -5.47 12.29 0.11
C ASP A 151 -4.49 11.29 -0.53
N GLY A 152 -4.99 10.18 -1.03
CA GLY A 152 -4.18 9.08 -1.57
C GLY A 152 -3.97 7.89 -0.63
N ALA A 153 -3.40 6.81 -1.16
CA ALA A 153 -3.36 5.46 -0.58
C ALA A 153 -2.86 5.36 0.86
N TYR A 154 -1.91 6.18 1.20
CA TYR A 154 -1.23 6.09 2.49
C TYR A 154 -1.47 7.30 3.39
N ALA A 155 -2.36 8.19 3.02
CA ALA A 155 -2.76 9.24 3.95
C ALA A 155 -3.60 8.63 5.09
N PRO A 156 -3.33 8.96 6.33
CA PRO A 156 -2.51 10.06 6.84
C PRO A 156 -1.01 9.72 7.06
N PHE A 157 -0.61 8.45 6.91
CA PHE A 157 0.76 8.02 7.20
C PHE A 157 1.84 8.77 6.40
N SER A 158 1.55 9.20 5.18
CA SER A 158 2.50 10.01 4.41
C SER A 158 2.85 11.32 5.12
N ARG A 159 1.86 12.02 5.71
CA ARG A 159 2.07 13.25 6.48
C ARG A 159 2.82 12.98 7.77
N LEU A 160 2.40 11.96 8.51
CA LEU A 160 3.05 11.52 9.74
C LEU A 160 4.54 11.24 9.54
N LEU A 161 4.90 10.56 8.45
CA LEU A 161 6.30 10.27 8.12
C LEU A 161 7.07 11.55 7.75
N LEU A 162 6.49 12.44 6.95
CA LEU A 162 7.14 13.70 6.56
C LEU A 162 7.41 14.59 7.77
N GLU A 163 6.47 14.70 8.70
CA GLU A 163 6.63 15.41 9.96
C GLU A 163 7.73 14.77 10.81
N ARG A 164 7.69 13.42 11.00
CA ARG A 164 8.72 12.69 11.75
C ARG A 164 10.11 12.85 11.17
N PHE A 165 10.25 12.97 9.86
CA PHE A 165 11.53 13.23 9.20
C PHE A 165 11.92 14.70 9.22
N ASN A 166 11.12 15.59 9.81
CA ASN A 166 11.32 17.04 9.82
C ASN A 166 11.59 17.63 8.42
N VAL A 167 10.74 17.22 7.47
CA VAL A 167 10.88 17.58 6.07
C VAL A 167 9.92 18.70 5.73
N THR A 168 10.46 19.83 5.29
CA THR A 168 9.66 20.96 4.80
C THR A 168 9.43 20.87 3.29
N PRO A 169 8.32 21.40 2.76
CA PRO A 169 8.02 21.44 1.32
C PRO A 169 9.11 22.15 0.49
N SER A 170 9.85 23.05 1.11
CA SER A 170 10.96 23.81 0.49
C SER A 170 12.26 23.02 0.39
N SER A 171 12.39 21.88 1.08
CA SER A 171 13.60 21.05 1.03
C SER A 171 13.68 20.36 -0.32
N GLY A 172 14.84 20.44 -0.97
CA GLY A 172 15.08 19.74 -2.24
C GLY A 172 15.04 18.20 -2.05
N PRO A 173 14.63 17.42 -3.08
CA PRO A 173 14.47 15.96 -2.96
C PRO A 173 15.70 15.21 -2.44
N ALA A 174 16.90 15.67 -2.76
CA ALA A 174 18.15 15.06 -2.27
C ALA A 174 18.34 15.25 -0.75
N VAL A 175 17.98 16.42 -0.23
CA VAL A 175 18.05 16.73 1.22
C VAL A 175 17.04 15.85 1.96
N ILE A 176 15.81 15.76 1.45
CA ILE A 176 14.76 14.93 2.03
C ILE A 176 15.23 13.46 2.12
N ARG A 177 15.75 12.90 1.03
CA ARG A 177 16.25 11.52 1.01
C ARG A 177 17.39 11.30 2.01
N GLY A 178 18.29 12.27 2.14
CA GLY A 178 19.38 12.22 3.11
C GLY A 178 18.88 12.23 4.56
N GLN A 179 17.91 13.08 4.88
CA GLN A 179 17.29 13.15 6.21
C GLN A 179 16.54 11.84 6.53
N MET A 180 15.74 11.33 5.60
CA MET A 180 15.06 10.04 5.77
C MET A 180 16.04 8.92 6.05
N ALA A 181 17.09 8.77 5.24
CA ALA A 181 18.10 7.72 5.42
C ALA A 181 18.81 7.82 6.79
N THR A 182 19.05 9.05 7.26
CA THR A 182 19.67 9.28 8.57
C THR A 182 18.75 8.85 9.70
N VAL A 183 17.48 9.29 9.69
CA VAL A 183 16.52 8.95 10.75
C VAL A 183 16.21 7.45 10.73
N VAL A 184 15.98 6.85 9.56
CA VAL A 184 15.75 5.42 9.43
C VAL A 184 16.95 4.62 9.95
N GLY A 185 18.18 5.02 9.60
CA GLY A 185 19.38 4.36 10.09
C GLY A 185 19.55 4.47 11.62
N GLN A 186 19.14 5.58 12.22
CA GLN A 186 19.12 5.73 13.67
C GLN A 186 18.08 4.81 14.32
N VAL A 187 16.88 4.73 13.75
CA VAL A 187 15.73 4.00 14.34
C VAL A 187 15.90 2.49 14.23
N ILE A 188 16.28 1.97 13.05
CA ILE A 188 16.35 0.51 12.81
C ILE A 188 17.71 -0.07 13.20
N GLY A 189 18.72 0.79 13.42
CA GLY A 189 20.12 0.40 13.65
C GLY A 189 20.92 0.24 12.35
N SER A 190 22.23 0.43 12.45
CA SER A 190 23.12 0.50 11.28
C SER A 190 23.76 -0.82 10.85
N ILE A 191 23.37 -1.96 11.47
CA ILE A 191 24.05 -3.25 11.26
C ILE A 191 23.83 -3.80 9.85
N ASP A 192 22.65 -3.56 9.26
CA ASP A 192 22.30 -3.98 7.90
C ASP A 192 22.00 -2.77 7.01
N ALA A 193 23.02 -2.30 6.31
CA ALA A 193 22.92 -1.14 5.43
C ALA A 193 21.92 -1.34 4.27
N ILE A 194 21.72 -2.57 3.82
CA ILE A 194 20.78 -2.89 2.73
C ILE A 194 19.35 -2.74 3.25
N ARG A 195 19.08 -3.27 4.44
CA ARG A 195 17.75 -3.15 5.08
C ARG A 195 17.37 -1.71 5.39
N VAL A 196 18.33 -0.91 5.87
CA VAL A 196 18.13 0.54 6.10
C VAL A 196 17.79 1.24 4.78
N ALA A 197 18.54 0.93 3.70
CA ALA A 197 18.29 1.52 2.39
C ALA A 197 16.93 1.09 1.82
N GLU A 198 16.59 -0.19 1.87
CA GLU A 198 15.28 -0.71 1.44
C GLU A 198 14.15 -0.01 2.20
N THR A 199 14.20 -0.01 3.53
CA THR A 199 13.18 0.63 4.36
C THR A 199 13.06 2.13 4.04
N THR A 200 14.19 2.84 3.84
CA THR A 200 14.18 4.26 3.47
C THR A 200 13.46 4.50 2.15
N HIS A 201 13.72 3.68 1.13
CA HIS A 201 13.10 3.83 -0.19
C HIS A 201 11.61 3.51 -0.15
N LEU A 202 11.20 2.47 0.58
CA LEU A 202 9.80 2.11 0.77
C LEU A 202 9.04 3.15 1.59
N LEU A 203 9.63 3.69 2.67
CA LEU A 203 9.05 4.82 3.40
C LEU A 203 8.98 6.09 2.54
N GLY A 204 9.95 6.31 1.66
CA GLY A 204 9.89 7.36 0.66
C GLY A 204 8.71 7.20 -0.28
N HIS A 205 8.44 5.99 -0.73
CA HIS A 205 7.25 5.68 -1.53
C HIS A 205 5.95 6.02 -0.77
N VAL A 206 5.81 5.59 0.49
CA VAL A 206 4.66 5.92 1.35
C VAL A 206 4.53 7.43 1.55
N ALA A 207 5.65 8.12 1.79
CA ALA A 207 5.69 9.56 2.02
C ALA A 207 5.54 10.41 0.73
N GLY A 208 5.48 9.77 -0.46
CA GLY A 208 5.43 10.47 -1.73
C GLY A 208 6.75 11.15 -2.13
N VAL A 209 7.88 10.70 -1.59
CA VAL A 209 9.23 11.19 -1.91
C VAL A 209 9.84 10.31 -2.99
N PRO A 210 10.16 10.84 -4.19
CA PRO A 210 10.69 10.01 -5.27
C PRO A 210 12.13 9.55 -5.01
N PHE A 211 12.38 8.27 -5.28
CA PHE A 211 13.69 7.65 -5.33
C PHE A 211 13.92 7.13 -6.75
N PRO A 212 14.34 7.97 -7.70
CA PRO A 212 14.56 7.56 -9.09
C PRO A 212 15.63 6.46 -9.14
N ASP A 213 15.44 5.50 -10.03
CA ASP A 213 16.32 4.34 -10.22
C ASP A 213 16.56 3.52 -8.93
N SER A 214 15.57 3.48 -8.06
CA SER A 214 15.64 2.71 -6.81
C SER A 214 15.81 1.22 -7.08
N PRO A 215 16.87 0.58 -6.58
CA PRO A 215 17.05 -0.86 -6.74
C PRO A 215 15.99 -1.67 -5.99
N PHE A 216 15.22 -1.06 -5.08
CA PHE A 216 14.17 -1.70 -4.30
C PHE A 216 12.77 -1.45 -4.85
N LEU A 217 12.52 -0.29 -5.49
CA LEU A 217 11.21 0.07 -6.04
C LEU A 217 11.06 -0.31 -7.52
N THR A 218 12.11 -0.14 -8.31
CA THR A 218 12.09 -0.45 -9.76
C THR A 218 11.71 -1.93 -10.05
N PRO A 219 12.20 -2.94 -9.30
CA PRO A 219 11.75 -4.32 -9.48
C PRO A 219 10.28 -4.56 -9.16
N LEU A 220 9.68 -3.67 -8.36
CA LEU A 220 8.28 -3.75 -7.94
C LEU A 220 7.31 -3.01 -8.88
N GLU A 221 7.84 -2.31 -9.88
CA GLU A 221 7.02 -1.71 -10.93
C GLU A 221 6.23 -2.80 -11.67
N GLY A 222 4.90 -2.67 -11.64
CA GLY A 222 3.97 -3.67 -12.20
C GLY A 222 3.57 -4.80 -11.23
N ARG A 223 4.03 -4.77 -9.97
CA ARG A 223 3.65 -5.71 -8.89
C ARG A 223 3.03 -4.96 -7.70
N PRO A 224 1.80 -4.43 -7.86
CA PRO A 224 1.19 -3.56 -6.85
C PRO A 224 1.00 -4.24 -5.49
N ASP A 225 0.65 -5.51 -5.46
CA ASP A 225 0.40 -6.23 -4.20
C ASP A 225 1.68 -6.42 -3.38
N GLU A 226 2.77 -6.74 -4.06
CA GLU A 226 4.09 -6.89 -3.44
C GLU A 226 4.57 -5.57 -2.85
N LEU A 227 4.46 -4.47 -3.60
CA LEU A 227 4.89 -3.15 -3.14
C LEU A 227 4.01 -2.66 -1.97
N ARG A 228 2.67 -2.88 -2.00
CA ARG A 228 1.79 -2.59 -0.86
C ARG A 228 2.22 -3.35 0.39
N ARG A 229 2.48 -4.64 0.26
CA ARG A 229 2.93 -5.48 1.36
C ARG A 229 4.25 -4.99 1.95
N ARG A 230 5.26 -4.70 1.11
CA ARG A 230 6.55 -4.17 1.56
C ARG A 230 6.45 -2.79 2.16
N ALA A 231 5.64 -1.91 1.59
CA ALA A 231 5.39 -0.57 2.12
C ALA A 231 4.80 -0.65 3.54
N ARG A 232 3.80 -1.51 3.76
CA ARG A 232 3.23 -1.76 5.10
C ARG A 232 4.27 -2.27 6.10
N LEU A 233 5.08 -3.25 5.69
CA LEU A 233 6.15 -3.78 6.54
C LEU A 233 7.22 -2.74 6.84
N ALA A 234 7.54 -1.85 5.91
CA ALA A 234 8.49 -0.77 6.15
C ALA A 234 7.97 0.23 7.20
N VAL A 235 6.68 0.60 7.12
CA VAL A 235 6.05 1.47 8.14
C VAL A 235 6.02 0.77 9.50
N LYS A 236 5.59 -0.51 9.54
CA LYS A 236 5.61 -1.32 10.77
C LYS A 236 7.00 -1.33 11.39
N ARG A 237 8.03 -1.74 10.65
CA ARG A 237 9.43 -1.80 11.14
C ARG A 237 9.92 -0.46 11.68
N PHE A 238 9.57 0.62 11.01
CA PHE A 238 9.99 1.95 11.43
C PHE A 238 9.34 2.36 12.74
N LEU A 239 8.00 2.23 12.87
CA LEU A 239 7.28 2.56 14.10
C LEU A 239 7.61 1.61 15.24
N GLU A 240 7.84 0.33 14.97
CA GLU A 240 8.33 -0.65 15.96
C GLU A 240 9.71 -0.26 16.49
N GLY A 241 10.63 0.14 15.60
CA GLY A 241 11.94 0.66 16.01
C GLY A 241 11.86 1.95 16.83
N GLU A 242 10.95 2.87 16.53
CA GLU A 242 10.67 4.04 17.40
C GLU A 242 10.12 3.62 18.75
N ALA A 243 9.15 2.70 18.75
CA ALA A 243 8.48 2.26 19.97
C ALA A 243 9.35 1.37 20.87
N GLN A 244 10.44 0.79 20.36
CA GLN A 244 11.48 0.15 21.18
C GLN A 244 12.40 1.17 21.88
N ARG A 245 12.43 2.42 21.42
CA ARG A 245 13.27 3.49 21.99
C ARG A 245 12.53 4.33 23.01
N ARG A 246 11.25 4.57 22.80
CA ARG A 246 10.35 5.38 23.65
C ARG A 246 8.90 5.05 23.30
N PRO A 247 7.95 5.27 24.23
CA PRO A 247 6.54 5.08 23.93
C PRO A 247 6.08 5.93 22.74
N VAL A 248 5.22 5.38 21.87
CA VAL A 248 4.70 6.06 20.66
C VAL A 248 3.19 6.17 20.76
N LEU A 249 2.68 7.39 20.58
CA LEU A 249 1.26 7.68 20.43
C LEU A 249 0.99 8.16 19.00
N VAL A 250 0.17 7.44 18.26
CA VAL A 250 -0.27 7.81 16.90
C VAL A 250 -1.69 8.32 16.97
N LEU A 251 -1.93 9.54 16.52
CA LEU A 251 -3.22 10.21 16.51
C LEU A 251 -3.66 10.45 15.06
N LEU A 252 -4.78 9.83 14.64
CA LEU A 252 -5.28 9.90 13.29
C LEU A 252 -6.69 10.49 13.27
N ASP A 253 -6.84 11.67 12.66
CA ASP A 253 -8.14 12.34 12.57
C ASP A 253 -8.80 12.14 11.19
N ASN A 254 -10.12 12.24 11.14
CA ASN A 254 -10.94 12.08 9.94
C ASN A 254 -10.73 10.74 9.19
N MET A 255 -10.52 9.66 9.92
CA MET A 255 -10.23 8.33 9.34
C MET A 255 -11.39 7.73 8.50
N HIS A 256 -12.57 8.33 8.51
CA HIS A 256 -13.67 8.00 7.59
C HIS A 256 -13.36 8.39 6.14
N GLU A 257 -12.45 9.35 5.91
CA GLU A 257 -11.94 9.73 4.60
C GLU A 257 -10.75 8.86 4.13
N ALA A 258 -10.22 8.00 5.02
CA ALA A 258 -9.06 7.18 4.72
C ALA A 258 -9.37 6.03 3.77
N ASP A 259 -8.48 5.79 2.81
CA ASP A 259 -8.56 4.64 1.91
C ASP A 259 -8.27 3.31 2.63
N THR A 260 -8.59 2.20 1.98
CA THR A 260 -8.39 0.85 2.54
C THR A 260 -6.92 0.58 2.87
N GLU A 261 -6.01 1.06 2.05
CA GLU A 261 -4.56 0.90 2.23
C GLU A 261 -4.06 1.56 3.53
N ALA A 262 -4.64 2.68 3.95
CA ALA A 262 -4.31 3.31 5.23
C ALA A 262 -4.76 2.45 6.41
N TRP A 263 -5.93 1.82 6.32
CA TRP A 263 -6.41 0.88 7.33
C TRP A 263 -5.56 -0.40 7.38
N ASP A 264 -5.07 -0.87 6.22
CA ASP A 264 -4.14 -2.00 6.14
C ASP A 264 -2.78 -1.69 6.80
N VAL A 265 -2.29 -0.45 6.66
CA VAL A 265 -1.09 0.00 7.39
C VAL A 265 -1.36 0.05 8.88
N LEU A 266 -2.53 0.56 9.29
CA LEU A 266 -2.94 0.60 10.70
C LEU A 266 -2.98 -0.80 11.31
N ASP A 267 -3.60 -1.76 10.63
CA ASP A 267 -3.60 -3.16 11.09
C ASP A 267 -2.18 -3.71 11.23
N ALA A 268 -1.31 -3.48 10.23
CA ALA A 268 0.06 -3.97 10.25
C ALA A 268 0.88 -3.39 11.41
N ILE A 269 0.77 -2.10 11.74
CA ILE A 269 1.51 -1.48 12.84
C ILE A 269 1.02 -1.96 14.21
N LEU A 270 -0.26 -2.28 14.34
CA LEU A 270 -0.83 -2.82 15.57
C LEU A 270 -0.40 -4.27 15.85
N GLN A 271 0.15 -4.98 14.87
CA GLN A 271 0.77 -6.30 15.06
C GLN A 271 2.26 -6.22 15.47
N ALA A 272 2.75 -5.05 15.89
CA ALA A 272 4.11 -4.89 16.43
C ALA A 272 4.15 -5.34 17.90
N GLU A 273 5.31 -5.81 18.38
CA GLU A 273 5.56 -6.03 19.80
C GLU A 273 6.22 -4.77 20.39
N ALA A 274 5.41 -3.77 20.76
CA ALA A 274 5.95 -2.45 21.08
C ALA A 274 5.02 -1.60 21.96
N HIS A 275 5.57 -0.60 22.66
CA HIS A 275 4.81 0.40 23.43
C HIS A 275 4.14 1.41 22.49
N LEU A 276 3.09 0.98 21.79
CA LEU A 276 2.39 1.74 20.75
C LEU A 276 0.90 1.87 21.07
N SER A 277 0.40 3.10 21.18
CA SER A 277 -1.04 3.36 21.23
C SER A 277 -1.47 4.13 20.01
N VAL A 278 -2.56 3.71 19.37
CA VAL A 278 -3.16 4.40 18.23
C VAL A 278 -4.56 4.85 18.60
N VAL A 279 -4.84 6.15 18.42
CA VAL A 279 -6.17 6.72 18.61
C VAL A 279 -6.65 7.23 17.26
N VAL A 280 -7.74 6.68 16.77
CA VAL A 280 -8.35 7.07 15.49
C VAL A 280 -9.66 7.81 15.75
N ALA A 281 -9.92 8.89 15.03
CA ALA A 281 -11.15 9.65 15.13
C ALA A 281 -11.84 9.73 13.75
N GLY A 282 -13.18 9.65 13.75
CA GLY A 282 -13.97 9.72 12.52
C GLY A 282 -15.48 9.79 12.80
N ASP A 283 -16.28 9.60 11.77
CA ASP A 283 -17.71 9.36 11.93
C ASP A 283 -18.00 7.89 12.28
N GLU A 284 -19.27 7.52 12.39
CA GLU A 284 -19.66 6.15 12.77
C GLU A 284 -19.18 5.07 11.80
N SER A 285 -18.86 5.40 10.55
CA SER A 285 -18.40 4.44 9.54
C SER A 285 -17.05 3.80 9.88
N ILE A 286 -16.23 4.44 10.74
CA ILE A 286 -14.96 3.88 11.16
C ILE A 286 -15.10 2.67 12.09
N LEU A 287 -16.26 2.53 12.78
CA LEU A 287 -16.43 1.55 13.85
C LEU A 287 -16.36 0.11 13.36
N GLU A 288 -16.92 -0.18 12.21
CA GLU A 288 -16.88 -1.52 11.63
C GLU A 288 -15.44 -1.94 11.32
N ARG A 289 -14.68 -1.05 10.67
CA ARG A 289 -13.26 -1.29 10.36
C ARG A 289 -12.40 -1.41 11.60
N ALA A 290 -12.60 -0.54 12.59
CA ALA A 290 -11.85 -0.58 13.84
C ALA A 290 -12.10 -1.88 14.62
N ARG A 291 -13.34 -2.38 14.66
CA ARG A 291 -13.69 -3.65 15.31
C ARG A 291 -13.11 -4.88 14.59
N ALA A 292 -12.87 -4.80 13.29
CA ALA A 292 -12.25 -5.86 12.52
C ALA A 292 -10.75 -6.01 12.82
N ILE A 293 -10.10 -4.96 13.36
CA ILE A 293 -8.68 -4.99 13.73
C ILE A 293 -8.50 -5.64 15.10
N ASN A 294 -7.67 -6.67 15.14
CA ASN A 294 -7.32 -7.37 16.39
C ASN A 294 -6.00 -6.84 16.95
N ALA A 295 -6.05 -5.75 17.72
CA ALA A 295 -4.86 -5.24 18.39
C ALA A 295 -4.51 -6.13 19.60
N PRO A 296 -3.24 -6.55 19.82
CA PRO A 296 -2.84 -7.41 20.94
C PRO A 296 -3.20 -6.83 22.31
N GLY A 297 -3.11 -5.52 22.51
CA GLY A 297 -3.53 -4.82 23.74
C GLY A 297 -5.03 -4.50 23.80
N GLY A 298 -5.78 -4.86 22.77
CA GLY A 298 -7.21 -4.69 22.64
C GLY A 298 -7.63 -3.46 21.82
N THR A 299 -8.82 -3.57 21.24
CA THR A 299 -9.49 -2.47 20.53
C THR A 299 -10.63 -1.95 21.41
N THR A 300 -10.62 -0.65 21.71
CA THR A 300 -11.65 0.02 22.52
C THR A 300 -12.39 1.03 21.64
N VAL A 301 -13.70 1.08 21.77
CA VAL A 301 -14.55 2.07 21.09
C VAL A 301 -15.06 3.06 22.10
N GLY A 302 -14.77 4.35 21.87
CA GLY A 302 -15.26 5.47 22.69
C GLY A 302 -16.32 6.26 21.90
N PRO A 303 -17.61 6.07 22.18
CA PRO A 303 -18.64 6.89 21.56
C PRO A 303 -18.52 8.33 22.04
N ILE A 304 -18.66 9.28 21.13
CA ILE A 304 -18.68 10.69 21.47
C ILE A 304 -20.12 11.15 21.57
N GLU A 305 -20.56 11.42 22.77
CA GLU A 305 -21.93 11.82 23.07
C GLU A 305 -22.16 13.32 22.87
N THR A 306 -23.42 13.73 22.74
CA THR A 306 -23.81 15.14 22.77
C THR A 306 -23.78 15.66 24.19
N PHE A 307 -23.40 16.92 24.37
CA PHE A 307 -23.36 17.57 25.68
C PHE A 307 -24.74 17.60 26.32
N ASN A 308 -24.81 17.21 27.59
CA ASN A 308 -25.95 17.40 28.42
C ASN A 308 -25.99 18.86 28.98
N GLU A 309 -27.05 19.26 29.69
CA GLU A 309 -27.20 20.62 30.25
C GLU A 309 -26.06 21.00 31.22
N GLY A 310 -25.52 20.04 31.98
CA GLY A 310 -24.37 20.27 32.89
C GLY A 310 -23.09 20.59 32.10
N ASP A 311 -22.85 19.84 31.03
CA ASP A 311 -21.70 20.07 30.14
C ASP A 311 -21.84 21.43 29.44
N VAL A 312 -23.06 21.77 28.96
CA VAL A 312 -23.37 23.07 28.35
C VAL A 312 -23.16 24.21 29.33
N ALA A 313 -23.61 24.08 30.57
CA ALA A 313 -23.36 25.09 31.58
C ALA A 313 -21.87 25.33 31.81
N THR A 314 -21.09 24.23 31.92
CA THR A 314 -19.63 24.28 32.08
C THR A 314 -18.96 24.94 30.89
N MET A 315 -19.40 24.60 29.65
CA MET A 315 -18.89 25.20 28.42
C MET A 315 -19.20 26.68 28.33
N LEU A 316 -20.41 27.15 28.73
CA LEU A 316 -20.78 28.54 28.81
C LEU A 316 -19.86 29.34 29.75
N LEU A 317 -19.57 28.82 30.93
CA LEU A 317 -18.63 29.42 31.90
C LEU A 317 -17.20 29.48 31.35
N THR A 318 -16.79 28.48 30.56
CA THR A 318 -15.48 28.47 29.92
C THR A 318 -15.36 29.49 28.79
N LEU A 319 -16.41 29.61 27.97
CA LEU A 319 -16.44 30.58 26.86
C LEU A 319 -16.64 32.02 27.33
N LEU A 320 -17.27 32.22 28.48
CA LEU A 320 -17.57 33.50 29.08
C LEU A 320 -17.00 33.56 30.50
N PRO A 321 -15.69 33.77 30.70
CA PRO A 321 -15.03 33.67 31.99
C PRO A 321 -15.51 34.67 33.03
N THR A 322 -16.09 35.79 32.60
CA THR A 322 -16.65 36.82 33.49
C THR A 322 -18.10 36.54 33.91
N LEU A 323 -18.71 35.46 33.39
CA LEU A 323 -20.03 34.99 33.79
C LEU A 323 -19.93 34.21 35.11
N THR A 324 -20.54 34.73 36.20
CA THR A 324 -20.43 34.11 37.53
C THR A 324 -21.24 32.82 37.68
N SER A 325 -22.33 32.69 36.91
CA SER A 325 -23.17 31.48 36.87
C SER A 325 -23.94 31.41 35.57
N ALA A 326 -24.14 30.22 35.01
CA ALA A 326 -24.93 30.00 33.80
C ALA A 326 -26.43 29.89 34.17
N PRO A 327 -27.27 30.85 33.79
CA PRO A 327 -28.72 30.81 34.15
C PRO A 327 -29.41 29.62 33.46
N GLU A 328 -30.26 28.91 34.18
CA GLU A 328 -31.00 27.71 33.71
C GLU A 328 -31.74 27.98 32.36
N PRO A 329 -32.46 29.12 32.17
CA PRO A 329 -33.12 29.38 30.91
C PRO A 329 -32.15 29.55 29.70
N LEU A 330 -30.96 30.13 29.96
CA LEU A 330 -29.92 30.24 28.92
C LEU A 330 -29.37 28.86 28.55
N VAL A 331 -29.04 28.03 29.57
CA VAL A 331 -28.54 26.65 29.36
C VAL A 331 -29.54 25.85 28.57
N ALA A 332 -30.80 25.80 28.96
CA ALA A 332 -31.87 25.09 28.25
C ALA A 332 -32.03 25.58 26.80
N ALA A 333 -32.06 26.89 26.56
CA ALA A 333 -32.20 27.47 25.22
C ALA A 333 -30.99 27.11 24.32
N VAL A 334 -29.78 27.24 24.83
CA VAL A 334 -28.56 26.97 24.09
C VAL A 334 -28.41 25.45 23.85
N THR A 335 -28.74 24.60 24.80
CA THR A 335 -28.76 23.14 24.64
C THR A 335 -29.71 22.71 23.52
N HIS A 336 -30.93 23.25 23.55
CA HIS A 336 -31.92 22.94 22.52
C HIS A 336 -31.49 23.42 21.12
N ARG A 337 -30.97 24.65 21.02
CA ARG A 337 -30.54 25.25 19.72
C ARG A 337 -29.28 24.63 19.16
N SER A 338 -28.31 24.18 20.01
CA SER A 338 -27.09 23.49 19.60
C SER A 338 -27.27 21.98 19.46
N ARG A 339 -28.36 21.42 19.98
CA ARG A 339 -28.59 19.97 20.14
C ARG A 339 -27.43 19.30 20.91
N GLY A 340 -26.81 20.00 21.84
CA GLY A 340 -25.65 19.51 22.59
C GLY A 340 -24.38 19.35 21.77
N ASN A 341 -24.31 19.90 20.54
CA ASN A 341 -23.08 19.83 19.76
C ASN A 341 -22.12 20.96 20.16
N PRO A 342 -20.89 20.64 20.63
CA PRO A 342 -19.95 21.64 21.15
C PRO A 342 -19.60 22.76 20.18
N SER A 343 -19.39 22.42 18.88
CA SER A 343 -19.09 23.41 17.87
C SER A 343 -20.25 24.34 17.59
N ALA A 344 -21.46 23.79 17.47
CA ALA A 344 -22.69 24.58 17.31
C ALA A 344 -22.98 25.50 18.52
N LEU A 345 -22.68 24.98 19.72
CA LEU A 345 -22.80 25.73 20.97
C LEU A 345 -21.87 26.97 20.97
N ARG A 346 -20.60 26.78 20.60
CA ARG A 346 -19.64 27.89 20.51
C ARG A 346 -20.14 28.99 19.55
N GLU A 347 -20.59 28.61 18.35
CA GLU A 347 -21.09 29.57 17.37
C GLU A 347 -22.33 30.34 17.85
N LEU A 348 -23.26 29.63 18.51
CA LEU A 348 -24.44 30.26 19.10
C LEU A 348 -24.07 31.25 20.20
N VAL A 349 -23.17 30.87 21.11
CA VAL A 349 -22.75 31.79 22.20
C VAL A 349 -22.08 33.03 21.66
N MET A 350 -21.17 32.87 20.66
CA MET A 350 -20.52 34.00 20.01
C MET A 350 -21.52 34.89 19.32
N ALA A 351 -22.48 34.34 18.59
CA ALA A 351 -23.51 35.11 17.91
C ALA A 351 -24.48 35.83 18.88
N LEU A 352 -24.80 35.21 20.02
CA LEU A 352 -25.59 35.81 21.08
C LEU A 352 -24.83 36.95 21.80
N ALA A 353 -23.52 36.78 22.00
CA ALA A 353 -22.64 37.82 22.53
C ALA A 353 -22.59 39.01 21.56
N ASP A 354 -22.39 38.75 20.32
CA ASP A 354 -22.41 39.77 19.26
C ASP A 354 -23.78 40.48 19.15
N ALA A 355 -24.88 39.80 19.42
CA ALA A 355 -26.21 40.39 19.46
C ALA A 355 -26.47 41.25 20.73
N GLY A 356 -25.48 41.31 21.63
CA GLY A 356 -25.56 42.07 22.86
C GLY A 356 -26.52 41.48 23.92
N LEU A 357 -26.64 40.12 23.91
CA LEU A 357 -27.41 39.45 24.97
C LEU A 357 -26.66 39.48 26.31
N PHE A 358 -25.36 39.68 26.26
CA PHE A 358 -24.49 39.76 27.45
C PHE A 358 -24.10 41.24 27.69
N ARG A 359 -24.24 41.69 28.90
CA ARG A 359 -23.89 43.09 29.31
C ARG A 359 -22.83 43.02 30.41
N GLU A 360 -21.77 43.76 30.23
CA GLU A 360 -20.77 43.95 31.31
C GLU A 360 -21.33 44.85 32.39
N THR A 361 -21.16 44.40 33.65
CA THR A 361 -21.50 45.19 34.86
C THR A 361 -20.26 45.19 35.76
N ALA A 362 -20.32 46.03 36.84
CA ALA A 362 -19.25 46.10 37.81
C ALA A 362 -18.98 44.74 38.51
N ASP A 363 -19.98 43.90 38.60
CA ASP A 363 -19.95 42.58 39.26
C ASP A 363 -19.72 41.38 38.31
N GLY A 364 -19.44 41.62 36.99
CA GLY A 364 -19.23 40.61 35.98
C GLY A 364 -20.24 40.69 34.82
N LEU A 365 -20.30 39.67 34.01
CA LEU A 365 -21.17 39.55 32.86
C LEU A 365 -22.59 39.14 33.26
N VAL A 366 -23.62 39.89 32.84
CA VAL A 366 -25.02 39.55 33.13
C VAL A 366 -25.76 39.28 31.83
N VAL A 367 -26.61 38.26 31.85
CA VAL A 367 -27.44 37.84 30.68
C VAL A 367 -28.78 38.53 30.73
N ASP A 368 -29.18 39.17 29.63
CA ASP A 368 -30.52 39.76 29.46
C ASP A 368 -31.51 38.67 29.00
N LEU A 369 -32.02 37.91 29.99
CA LEU A 369 -32.91 36.77 29.74
C LEU A 369 -34.22 37.16 29.06
N ALA A 370 -34.67 38.41 29.21
CA ALA A 370 -35.90 38.87 28.57
C ALA A 370 -35.79 38.95 27.04
N ARG A 371 -34.55 39.06 26.55
CA ARG A 371 -34.26 39.11 25.10
C ARG A 371 -34.07 37.74 24.47
N LEU A 372 -34.02 36.66 25.27
CA LEU A 372 -33.67 35.32 24.77
C LEU A 372 -34.64 34.81 23.69
N ASP A 373 -35.89 35.23 23.74
CA ASP A 373 -36.94 34.86 22.81
C ASP A 373 -37.28 36.00 21.81
N GLU A 374 -36.45 37.04 21.72
CA GLU A 374 -36.64 38.11 20.74
C GLU A 374 -36.53 37.60 19.31
N PRO A 375 -37.43 38.03 18.39
CA PRO A 375 -37.32 37.76 16.96
C PRO A 375 -36.00 38.32 16.42
N GLY A 376 -35.23 37.51 15.71
CA GLY A 376 -33.95 37.91 15.09
C GLY A 376 -32.69 37.39 15.78
N LEU A 377 -32.83 36.77 16.97
CA LEU A 377 -31.71 36.00 17.53
C LEU A 377 -31.55 34.67 16.82
N PRO A 378 -30.32 34.16 16.67
CA PRO A 378 -30.05 32.88 16.00
C PRO A 378 -30.73 31.71 16.72
N VAL A 379 -31.50 30.93 15.98
CA VAL A 379 -32.22 29.76 16.48
C VAL A 379 -31.47 28.43 16.14
N SER A 380 -30.43 28.55 15.31
CA SER A 380 -29.57 27.43 14.92
C SER A 380 -28.10 27.87 14.77
N ALA A 381 -27.18 26.93 14.70
CA ALA A 381 -25.79 27.24 14.37
C ALA A 381 -25.63 27.90 13.00
N GLU A 382 -26.44 27.50 12.03
CA GLU A 382 -26.43 28.10 10.67
C GLU A 382 -26.86 29.56 10.70
N ASP A 383 -27.90 29.89 11.46
CA ASP A 383 -28.33 31.29 11.65
C ASP A 383 -27.28 32.11 12.40
N ALA A 384 -26.59 31.49 13.35
CA ALA A 384 -25.49 32.13 14.05
C ALA A 384 -24.33 32.48 13.10
N ILE A 385 -23.93 31.54 12.23
CA ILE A 385 -22.91 31.79 11.21
C ILE A 385 -23.37 32.90 10.25
N ARG A 386 -24.61 32.88 9.74
CA ARG A 386 -25.14 33.93 8.87
C ARG A 386 -25.13 35.31 9.55
N ALA A 387 -25.53 35.39 10.81
CA ALA A 387 -25.51 36.63 11.57
C ALA A 387 -24.10 37.22 11.70
N ARG A 388 -23.10 36.37 11.95
CA ARG A 388 -21.68 36.74 12.00
C ARG A 388 -21.17 37.19 10.61
N LEU A 389 -21.47 36.42 9.56
CA LEU A 389 -21.09 36.77 8.18
C LEU A 389 -21.66 38.10 7.70
N SER A 390 -22.89 38.46 8.11
CA SER A 390 -23.54 39.72 7.74
C SER A 390 -22.88 40.97 8.33
N ARG A 391 -22.03 40.81 9.37
CA ARG A 391 -21.29 41.90 10.02
C ARG A 391 -19.91 42.14 9.44
N LEU A 392 -19.43 41.24 8.59
CA LEU A 392 -18.14 41.41 7.94
C LEU A 392 -18.13 42.61 6.99
N GLY A 393 -16.99 43.30 6.95
CA GLY A 393 -16.75 44.30 5.93
C GLY A 393 -16.77 43.68 4.52
N ALA A 394 -17.15 44.45 3.51
CA ALA A 394 -17.30 43.93 2.15
C ALA A 394 -16.05 43.21 1.61
N PHE A 395 -14.85 43.69 1.95
CA PHE A 395 -13.60 43.07 1.51
C PHE A 395 -13.32 41.75 2.24
N ASP A 396 -13.56 41.67 3.56
CA ASP A 396 -13.38 40.48 4.36
C ASP A 396 -14.37 39.40 3.95
N ARG A 397 -15.64 39.78 3.70
CA ARG A 397 -16.62 38.87 3.14
C ARG A 397 -16.19 38.35 1.78
N ALA A 398 -15.72 39.19 0.87
CA ALA A 398 -15.25 38.79 -0.44
C ALA A 398 -13.98 37.90 -0.36
N THR A 399 -13.15 38.06 0.68
CA THR A 399 -12.02 37.21 0.96
C THR A 399 -12.46 35.78 1.35
N LEU A 400 -13.45 35.66 2.26
CA LEU A 400 -14.03 34.36 2.60
C LEU A 400 -14.74 33.70 1.41
N ASP A 401 -15.44 34.48 0.58
CA ASP A 401 -16.08 34.02 -0.64
C ASP A 401 -15.07 33.35 -1.60
N ARG A 402 -13.88 33.94 -1.76
CA ARG A 402 -12.80 33.39 -2.58
C ARG A 402 -12.16 32.17 -1.92
N ALA A 403 -11.94 32.22 -0.60
CA ALA A 403 -11.41 31.09 0.17
C ALA A 403 -12.31 29.86 0.08
N ALA A 404 -13.64 30.04 0.20
CA ALA A 404 -14.62 28.95 0.12
C ALA A 404 -14.61 28.20 -1.23
N ILE A 405 -14.25 28.88 -2.33
CA ILE A 405 -14.06 28.27 -3.65
C ILE A 405 -12.86 27.33 -3.68
N VAL A 406 -11.76 27.69 -3.00
CA VAL A 406 -10.55 26.84 -2.96
C VAL A 406 -10.83 25.53 -2.23
N GLY A 407 -11.35 25.60 -1.02
CA GLY A 407 -11.65 24.41 -0.23
C GLY A 407 -11.85 24.69 1.25
N GLU A 408 -11.96 23.65 2.06
CA GLU A 408 -11.94 23.75 3.52
C GLU A 408 -10.55 24.22 4.00
N VAL A 409 -9.53 23.70 3.33
CA VAL A 409 -8.15 24.16 3.39
C VAL A 409 -7.90 25.02 2.14
N PHE A 410 -7.27 26.19 2.31
CA PHE A 410 -7.02 27.09 1.20
C PHE A 410 -5.68 27.81 1.34
N TRP A 411 -5.15 28.32 0.22
CA TRP A 411 -3.88 29.04 0.16
C TRP A 411 -4.11 30.51 -0.12
N SER A 412 -3.42 31.39 0.61
CA SER A 412 -3.46 32.83 0.39
C SER A 412 -3.18 33.22 -1.07
N GLY A 413 -2.23 32.55 -1.71
CA GLY A 413 -1.91 32.75 -3.13
C GLY A 413 -3.04 32.38 -4.08
N ALA A 414 -3.88 31.38 -3.75
CA ALA A 414 -5.06 31.04 -4.56
C ALA A 414 -6.18 32.07 -4.42
N VAL A 415 -6.33 32.65 -3.24
CA VAL A 415 -7.27 33.76 -2.99
C VAL A 415 -6.82 35.04 -3.74
N LEU A 416 -5.51 35.35 -3.67
CA LEU A 416 -4.90 36.46 -4.39
C LEU A 416 -5.05 36.33 -5.91
N ALA A 417 -4.85 35.13 -6.45
CA ALA A 417 -5.00 34.83 -7.87
C ALA A 417 -6.46 35.12 -8.36
N GLN A 418 -7.47 34.73 -7.56
CA GLN A 418 -8.87 35.06 -7.86
C GLN A 418 -9.09 36.56 -7.83
N LEU A 419 -8.62 37.28 -6.80
CA LEU A 419 -8.74 38.73 -6.67
C LEU A 419 -8.16 39.44 -7.91
N ARG A 420 -6.97 39.07 -8.33
CA ARG A 420 -6.30 39.66 -9.52
C ARG A 420 -6.99 39.30 -10.83
N THR A 421 -7.64 38.16 -10.94
CA THR A 421 -8.38 37.75 -12.14
C THR A 421 -9.70 38.55 -12.31
N GLU A 422 -10.28 39.02 -11.21
CA GLU A 422 -11.51 39.83 -11.21
C GLU A 422 -11.25 41.31 -11.62
N ARG A 423 -9.98 41.73 -11.63
CA ARG A 423 -9.62 43.09 -12.07
C ARG A 423 -9.33 43.11 -13.57
N GLU A 424 -9.72 44.13 -14.26
CA GLU A 424 -9.34 44.39 -15.65
C GLU A 424 -7.82 44.59 -15.75
N ALA A 425 -7.17 43.88 -16.68
CA ALA A 425 -5.76 44.11 -16.96
C ALA A 425 -5.56 45.55 -17.47
N PRO A 426 -4.50 46.29 -17.03
CA PRO A 426 -4.22 47.63 -17.54
C PRO A 426 -4.07 47.61 -19.06
N GLY A 427 -4.78 48.48 -19.76
CA GLY A 427 -4.92 48.49 -21.20
C GLY A 427 -3.69 48.93 -22.01
N THR A 428 -2.61 49.40 -21.35
CA THR A 428 -1.39 49.88 -22.03
C THR A 428 -0.14 49.36 -21.35
N LEU A 429 0.86 48.94 -22.18
CA LEU A 429 2.20 48.53 -21.72
C LEU A 429 3.09 49.63 -21.18
N ASP A 430 2.62 50.93 -21.26
CA ASP A 430 3.40 52.08 -20.88
C ASP A 430 3.52 52.30 -19.37
N ASP A 431 2.72 51.63 -18.58
CA ASP A 431 2.77 51.70 -17.13
C ASP A 431 3.11 50.30 -16.53
N VAL A 432 4.39 49.92 -16.71
CA VAL A 432 4.90 48.63 -16.21
C VAL A 432 4.78 48.55 -14.67
N ALA A 433 4.81 49.70 -13.98
CA ALA A 433 4.57 49.77 -12.53
C ALA A 433 3.14 49.41 -12.15
N SER A 434 2.15 49.71 -13.01
CA SER A 434 0.75 49.33 -12.79
C SER A 434 0.43 47.88 -13.20
N LEU A 435 1.25 47.26 -14.02
CA LEU A 435 1.14 45.83 -14.35
C LEU A 435 1.52 44.92 -13.17
N TRP A 436 2.28 45.45 -12.22
CA TRP A 436 2.72 44.71 -11.02
C TRP A 436 2.32 45.50 -9.74
N PRO A 437 1.02 45.70 -9.48
CA PRO A 437 0.57 46.32 -8.24
C PRO A 437 0.76 45.39 -7.03
N GLY A 438 1.89 44.67 -7.00
CA GLY A 438 2.10 43.53 -6.20
C GLY A 438 1.90 43.69 -4.72
N ASP A 439 2.24 44.84 -4.18
CA ASP A 439 2.30 44.99 -2.73
C ASP A 439 0.96 45.44 -2.11
N ASP A 440 0.08 46.14 -2.83
CA ASP A 440 -1.16 46.67 -2.25
C ASP A 440 -2.26 45.63 -2.12
N ASP A 441 -2.42 44.76 -3.14
CA ASP A 441 -3.39 43.68 -3.10
C ASP A 441 -3.02 42.63 -2.07
N GLU A 442 -1.72 42.26 -2.01
CA GLU A 442 -1.20 41.29 -1.06
C GLU A 442 -1.30 41.81 0.37
N ARG A 443 -0.92 43.07 0.63
CA ARG A 443 -1.07 43.74 1.94
C ARG A 443 -2.52 43.84 2.37
N ALA A 444 -3.43 44.21 1.45
CA ALA A 444 -4.85 44.27 1.74
C ALA A 444 -5.47 42.90 2.06
N LEU A 445 -5.03 41.85 1.33
CA LEU A 445 -5.42 40.48 1.59
C LEU A 445 -4.88 39.99 2.93
N ASP A 446 -3.59 40.19 3.22
CA ASP A 446 -2.97 39.77 4.49
C ASP A 446 -3.67 40.48 5.69
N ALA A 447 -3.99 41.74 5.58
CA ALA A 447 -4.76 42.47 6.60
C ALA A 447 -6.20 41.92 6.78
N SER A 448 -6.83 41.50 5.69
CA SER A 448 -8.16 40.87 5.74
C SER A 448 -8.08 39.48 6.38
N ILE A 449 -7.12 38.69 5.99
CA ILE A 449 -6.87 37.33 6.57
C ILE A 449 -6.61 37.45 8.07
N ALA A 450 -5.76 38.40 8.52
CA ALA A 450 -5.50 38.61 9.94
C ALA A 450 -6.76 38.94 10.74
N ARG A 451 -7.65 39.79 10.21
CA ARG A 451 -8.93 40.09 10.85
C ARG A 451 -9.89 38.90 10.88
N LEU A 452 -9.91 38.10 9.82
CA LEU A 452 -10.72 36.88 9.77
C LEU A 452 -10.23 35.81 10.74
N GLU A 453 -8.91 35.72 10.96
CA GLU A 453 -8.27 34.88 11.94
C GLU A 453 -8.60 35.35 13.36
N GLU A 454 -8.44 36.61 13.66
CA GLU A 454 -8.82 37.24 14.96
C GLU A 454 -10.29 37.00 15.28
N GLN A 455 -11.17 37.05 14.28
CA GLN A 455 -12.60 36.80 14.43
C GLN A 455 -12.95 35.29 14.48
N GLY A 456 -11.95 34.38 14.34
CA GLY A 456 -12.12 32.94 14.44
C GLY A 456 -12.90 32.31 13.28
N PHE A 457 -12.86 32.88 12.07
CA PHE A 457 -13.39 32.23 10.86
C PHE A 457 -12.42 31.28 10.21
N ILE A 458 -11.13 31.59 10.28
CA ILE A 458 -10.04 30.83 9.67
C ILE A 458 -8.86 30.71 10.66
N GLU A 459 -7.98 29.76 10.42
CA GLU A 459 -6.78 29.52 11.23
C GLU A 459 -5.61 29.20 10.31
N LEU A 460 -4.41 29.67 10.64
CA LEU A 460 -3.17 29.39 9.93
C LEU A 460 -2.71 27.96 10.22
N THR A 461 -2.37 27.17 9.20
CA THR A 461 -1.76 25.87 9.38
C THR A 461 -0.24 25.99 9.54
N HIS A 462 0.37 25.10 10.33
CA HIS A 462 1.82 25.13 10.59
C HIS A 462 2.66 24.79 9.34
N THR A 463 2.09 24.07 8.39
CA THR A 463 2.77 23.63 7.15
C THR A 463 1.88 23.91 5.95
N SER A 464 2.49 24.28 4.82
CA SER A 464 1.76 24.46 3.56
C SER A 464 2.19 23.43 2.52
N ASP A 465 1.25 22.79 1.86
CA ASP A 465 1.52 21.84 0.77
C ASP A 465 1.98 22.53 -0.53
N LEU A 466 1.74 23.83 -0.66
CA LEU A 466 2.18 24.62 -1.80
C LEU A 466 3.31 25.58 -1.41
N PRO A 467 4.52 25.43 -1.94
CA PRO A 467 5.63 26.30 -1.65
C PRO A 467 5.34 27.76 -1.99
N GLY A 468 5.78 28.67 -1.11
CA GLY A 468 5.68 30.11 -1.31
C GLY A 468 4.28 30.72 -1.12
N THR A 469 3.38 30.00 -0.41
CA THR A 469 2.06 30.52 -0.03
C THR A 469 1.68 29.99 1.36
N LYS A 470 1.01 30.79 2.15
CA LYS A 470 0.48 30.38 3.46
C LYS A 470 -0.78 29.56 3.27
N GLU A 471 -0.95 28.54 4.10
CA GLU A 471 -2.12 27.67 4.10
C GLU A 471 -2.99 27.95 5.32
N TYR A 472 -4.30 28.03 5.10
CA TYR A 472 -5.30 28.30 6.13
C TYR A 472 -6.43 27.30 6.05
N VAL A 473 -7.09 27.07 7.17
CA VAL A 473 -8.26 26.21 7.29
C VAL A 473 -9.46 26.99 7.82
N PHE A 474 -10.65 26.69 7.33
CA PHE A 474 -11.87 27.19 7.96
C PHE A 474 -12.05 26.53 9.33
N VAL A 475 -12.15 27.31 10.41
CA VAL A 475 -12.37 26.80 11.78
C VAL A 475 -13.63 25.94 11.83
N HIS A 476 -14.66 26.31 11.07
CA HIS A 476 -15.90 25.55 10.96
C HIS A 476 -16.23 25.24 9.50
N ALA A 477 -16.27 23.98 9.15
CA ALA A 477 -16.63 23.53 7.81
C ALA A 477 -18.05 23.98 7.38
N GLY A 478 -18.98 24.15 8.32
CA GLY A 478 -20.29 24.73 8.09
C GLY A 478 -20.22 26.16 7.55
N THR A 479 -19.25 26.96 8.00
CA THR A 479 -19.04 28.34 7.49
C THR A 479 -18.66 28.30 6.02
N ARG A 480 -17.70 27.47 5.62
CA ARG A 480 -17.31 27.30 4.21
C ARG A 480 -18.50 26.87 3.35
N ALA A 481 -19.23 25.82 3.79
CA ALA A 481 -20.37 25.30 3.04
C ALA A 481 -21.45 26.35 2.79
N LEU A 482 -21.76 27.13 3.82
CA LEU A 482 -22.74 28.22 3.73
C LEU A 482 -22.28 29.33 2.78
N VAL A 483 -21.05 29.83 2.94
CA VAL A 483 -20.46 30.85 2.07
C VAL A 483 -20.43 30.38 0.62
N TYR A 484 -20.04 29.13 0.36
CA TYR A 484 -20.01 28.57 -0.99
C TYR A 484 -21.42 28.47 -1.61
N ALA A 485 -22.43 28.04 -0.84
CA ALA A 485 -23.80 27.88 -1.31
C ALA A 485 -24.47 29.23 -1.69
N GLU A 486 -24.10 30.30 -1.00
CA GLU A 486 -24.61 31.63 -1.27
C GLU A 486 -24.02 32.28 -2.54
N LEU A 487 -22.92 31.75 -3.09
CA LEU A 487 -22.30 32.30 -4.30
C LEU A 487 -23.10 31.97 -5.56
N PRO A 488 -23.34 32.95 -6.45
CA PRO A 488 -23.96 32.70 -7.75
C PRO A 488 -23.14 31.74 -8.63
N GLU A 489 -23.81 30.90 -9.37
CA GLU A 489 -23.16 29.89 -10.21
C GLU A 489 -22.12 30.46 -11.20
N PRO A 490 -22.38 31.54 -11.94
CA PRO A 490 -21.38 32.13 -12.84
C PRO A 490 -20.12 32.60 -12.12
N VAL A 491 -20.25 33.10 -10.88
CA VAL A 491 -19.10 33.48 -10.03
C VAL A 491 -18.30 32.26 -9.61
N ARG A 492 -18.99 31.20 -9.20
CA ARG A 492 -18.32 29.92 -8.85
C ARG A 492 -17.51 29.38 -10.03
N ILE A 493 -18.11 29.32 -11.23
CA ILE A 493 -17.45 28.84 -12.46
C ILE A 493 -16.17 29.65 -12.74
N SER A 494 -16.28 31.00 -12.76
CA SER A 494 -15.13 31.87 -13.04
C SER A 494 -14.00 31.70 -12.01
N ARG A 495 -14.36 31.66 -10.71
CA ARG A 495 -13.40 31.52 -9.63
C ARG A 495 -12.74 30.13 -9.60
N HIS A 496 -13.47 29.04 -9.88
CA HIS A 496 -12.87 27.72 -10.05
C HIS A 496 -11.86 27.69 -11.20
N ALA A 497 -12.14 28.38 -12.32
CA ALA A 497 -11.19 28.51 -13.43
C ALA A 497 -9.91 29.25 -13.01
N ALA A 498 -10.03 30.29 -12.18
CA ALA A 498 -8.89 31.04 -11.66
C ALA A 498 -8.02 30.16 -10.72
N VAL A 499 -8.67 29.42 -9.80
CA VAL A 499 -7.97 28.48 -8.91
C VAL A 499 -7.27 27.38 -9.70
N ALA A 500 -7.93 26.76 -10.68
CA ALA A 500 -7.32 25.73 -11.54
C ALA A 500 -6.09 26.28 -12.28
N ARG A 501 -6.15 27.50 -12.76
CA ARG A 501 -5.01 28.18 -13.42
C ARG A 501 -3.85 28.39 -12.43
N PHE A 502 -4.16 28.92 -11.23
CA PHE A 502 -3.16 29.11 -10.18
C PHE A 502 -2.44 27.81 -9.83
N LEU A 503 -3.20 26.73 -9.56
CA LEU A 503 -2.65 25.42 -9.25
C LEU A 503 -1.80 24.86 -10.40
N THR A 504 -2.25 25.03 -11.66
CA THR A 504 -1.50 24.57 -12.84
C THR A 504 -0.14 25.28 -12.96
N LEU A 505 -0.07 26.59 -12.71
CA LEU A 505 1.18 27.35 -12.73
C LEU A 505 2.14 26.97 -11.58
N ARG A 506 1.61 26.42 -10.50
CA ARG A 506 2.39 25.93 -9.36
C ARG A 506 2.76 24.45 -9.47
N ALA A 507 2.24 23.72 -10.45
CA ALA A 507 2.48 22.28 -10.62
C ALA A 507 3.95 21.93 -10.79
N GLU A 508 4.76 22.80 -11.37
CA GLU A 508 6.21 22.61 -11.54
C GLU A 508 6.97 22.66 -10.20
N PHE A 509 6.43 23.33 -9.20
CA PHE A 509 7.03 23.52 -7.88
C PHE A 509 6.37 22.67 -6.79
N ALA A 510 5.20 22.08 -7.09
CA ALA A 510 4.44 21.30 -6.13
C ALA A 510 4.93 19.85 -6.09
N ARG A 511 4.67 19.19 -4.97
CA ARG A 511 4.84 17.73 -4.86
C ARG A 511 3.94 17.02 -5.88
N GLN A 512 4.36 15.84 -6.30
CA GLN A 512 3.58 14.99 -7.19
C GLN A 512 2.16 14.78 -6.60
N GLY A 513 1.13 14.85 -7.45
CA GLY A 513 -0.28 14.64 -7.05
C GLY A 513 -1.18 15.87 -7.17
N ILE A 514 -0.64 17.04 -7.56
CA ILE A 514 -1.42 18.28 -7.73
C ILE A 514 -2.56 18.13 -8.75
N ALA A 515 -2.47 17.18 -9.68
CA ALA A 515 -3.50 16.90 -10.67
C ALA A 515 -4.85 16.54 -10.02
N ALA A 516 -4.80 15.83 -8.88
CA ALA A 516 -5.99 15.50 -8.09
C ALA A 516 -6.69 16.74 -7.51
N MET A 517 -5.91 17.80 -7.21
CA MET A 517 -6.44 19.07 -6.72
C MET A 517 -6.96 19.95 -7.86
N ILE A 518 -6.30 19.91 -9.03
CA ILE A 518 -6.68 20.72 -10.21
C ILE A 518 -7.98 20.19 -10.85
N ALA A 519 -8.13 18.87 -10.96
CA ALA A 519 -9.20 18.24 -11.72
C ALA A 519 -10.62 18.65 -11.27
N PRO A 520 -10.98 18.66 -9.96
CA PRO A 520 -12.30 19.10 -9.51
C PRO A 520 -12.58 20.58 -9.80
N HIS A 521 -11.56 21.42 -9.79
CA HIS A 521 -11.73 22.84 -10.13
C HIS A 521 -11.98 23.03 -11.63
N LEU A 522 -11.29 22.28 -12.49
CA LEU A 522 -11.54 22.30 -13.94
C LEU A 522 -12.94 21.78 -14.27
N GLU A 523 -13.40 20.73 -13.60
CA GLU A 523 -14.75 20.17 -13.76
C GLU A 523 -15.81 21.20 -13.38
N ARG A 524 -15.69 21.81 -12.19
CA ARG A 524 -16.61 22.84 -11.71
C ARG A 524 -16.54 24.15 -12.52
N ALA A 525 -15.45 24.36 -13.24
CA ALA A 525 -15.31 25.46 -14.21
C ALA A 525 -15.90 25.11 -15.59
N GLY A 526 -16.49 23.93 -15.79
CA GLY A 526 -17.03 23.48 -17.07
C GLY A 526 -15.96 23.13 -18.11
N MET A 527 -14.68 23.02 -17.72
CA MET A 527 -13.54 22.70 -18.62
C MET A 527 -13.36 21.19 -18.77
N ASN A 528 -14.42 20.47 -19.12
CA ASN A 528 -14.53 19.02 -19.10
C ASN A 528 -13.34 18.28 -19.75
N PRO A 529 -12.85 18.58 -20.98
CA PRO A 529 -11.74 17.85 -21.57
C PRO A 529 -10.41 18.02 -20.81
N ARG A 530 -10.23 19.19 -20.16
CA ARG A 530 -9.05 19.43 -19.32
C ARG A 530 -9.18 18.70 -17.98
N ALA A 531 -10.38 18.69 -17.39
CA ALA A 531 -10.68 17.95 -16.17
C ALA A 531 -10.44 16.45 -16.35
N GLY A 532 -10.94 15.88 -17.46
CA GLY A 532 -10.71 14.46 -17.79
C GLY A 532 -9.22 14.10 -17.88
N ARG A 533 -8.39 14.98 -18.48
CA ARG A 533 -6.92 14.79 -18.50
C ARG A 533 -6.32 14.82 -17.11
N ALA A 534 -6.67 15.83 -16.31
CA ALA A 534 -6.15 15.98 -14.95
C ALA A 534 -6.56 14.79 -14.06
N TYR A 535 -7.78 14.27 -14.21
CA TYR A 535 -8.19 13.05 -13.49
C TYR A 535 -7.41 11.82 -13.94
N LEU A 536 -7.08 11.66 -15.24
CA LEU A 536 -6.23 10.56 -15.69
C LEU A 536 -4.80 10.67 -15.13
N GLU A 537 -4.24 11.88 -15.11
CA GLU A 537 -2.92 12.12 -14.50
C GLU A 537 -2.95 11.79 -13.01
N ALA A 538 -4.02 12.18 -12.29
CA ALA A 538 -4.23 11.82 -10.90
C ALA A 538 -4.36 10.29 -10.72
N ALA A 539 -5.09 9.62 -11.61
CA ALA A 539 -5.23 8.16 -11.58
C ALA A 539 -3.90 7.43 -11.77
N VAL A 540 -3.09 7.86 -12.75
CA VAL A 540 -1.75 7.30 -12.98
C VAL A 540 -0.87 7.51 -11.75
N PHE A 541 -0.92 8.68 -11.15
CA PHE A 541 -0.16 8.98 -9.95
C PHE A 541 -0.59 8.12 -8.74
N GLU A 542 -1.90 7.98 -8.50
CA GLU A 542 -2.42 7.12 -7.44
C GLU A 542 -2.11 5.64 -7.70
N ARG A 543 -2.17 5.20 -8.95
CA ARG A 543 -1.73 3.85 -9.33
C ARG A 543 -0.25 3.61 -9.05
N GLN A 544 0.62 4.60 -9.31
CA GLN A 544 2.04 4.52 -8.95
C GLN A 544 2.26 4.42 -7.45
N LYS A 545 1.39 5.05 -6.66
CA LYS A 545 1.32 4.91 -5.19
C LYS A 545 0.56 3.66 -4.74
N LEU A 546 0.02 2.88 -5.70
CA LEU A 546 -0.76 1.67 -5.48
C LEU A 546 -2.12 1.88 -4.79
N ASN A 547 -2.61 3.10 -4.79
CA ASN A 547 -3.98 3.41 -4.42
C ASN A 547 -4.93 3.00 -5.56
N THR A 548 -5.15 1.70 -5.69
CA THR A 548 -5.99 1.13 -6.76
C THR A 548 -7.42 1.68 -6.70
N SER A 549 -7.95 1.87 -5.49
CA SER A 549 -9.31 2.37 -5.29
C SER A 549 -9.45 3.85 -5.69
N ALA A 550 -8.52 4.71 -5.28
CA ALA A 550 -8.53 6.12 -5.68
C ALA A 550 -8.24 6.26 -7.18
N ALA A 551 -7.28 5.51 -7.72
CA ALA A 551 -6.98 5.49 -9.15
C ALA A 551 -8.24 5.13 -9.96
N LEU A 552 -8.99 4.10 -9.53
CA LEU A 552 -10.24 3.70 -10.18
C LEU A 552 -11.28 4.83 -10.12
N ARG A 553 -11.50 5.44 -8.96
CA ARG A 553 -12.44 6.57 -8.83
C ARG A 553 -12.07 7.72 -9.78
N TYR A 554 -10.77 8.02 -9.94
CA TYR A 554 -10.34 9.07 -10.86
C TYR A 554 -10.53 8.69 -12.33
N VAL A 555 -10.26 7.44 -12.74
CA VAL A 555 -10.51 6.99 -14.11
C VAL A 555 -12.03 6.99 -14.40
N GLU A 556 -12.87 6.55 -13.46
CA GLU A 556 -14.33 6.57 -13.59
C GLU A 556 -14.87 7.99 -13.75
N LYS A 557 -14.28 9.00 -13.06
CA LYS A 557 -14.58 10.42 -13.26
C LYS A 557 -14.05 10.94 -14.60
N ALA A 558 -12.88 10.49 -15.04
CA ALA A 558 -12.26 10.96 -16.27
C ALA A 558 -13.01 10.53 -17.53
N LEU A 559 -13.43 9.26 -17.59
CA LEU A 559 -14.03 8.64 -18.79
C LEU A 559 -15.20 9.45 -19.40
N PRO A 560 -16.20 9.94 -18.63
CA PRO A 560 -17.30 10.75 -19.18
C PRO A 560 -16.85 12.16 -19.59
N LEU A 561 -15.74 12.67 -19.09
CA LEU A 561 -15.22 14.02 -19.34
C LEU A 561 -14.24 14.07 -20.55
N ILE A 562 -13.74 12.93 -21.00
CA ILE A 562 -12.88 12.86 -22.20
C ILE A 562 -13.74 13.09 -23.43
N ASP A 563 -13.24 13.95 -24.32
CA ASP A 563 -13.89 14.22 -25.60
C ASP A 563 -14.13 12.91 -26.37
N PRO A 564 -15.36 12.63 -26.80
CA PRO A 564 -15.68 11.46 -27.61
C PRO A 564 -14.83 11.31 -28.87
N GLU A 565 -14.33 12.41 -29.44
CA GLU A 565 -13.47 12.43 -30.62
C GLU A 565 -12.01 12.12 -30.29
N ASP A 566 -11.58 12.27 -29.02
CA ASP A 566 -10.23 11.88 -28.55
C ASP A 566 -10.18 10.36 -28.26
N VAL A 567 -10.38 9.57 -29.32
CA VAL A 567 -10.46 8.10 -29.24
C VAL A 567 -9.18 7.50 -28.66
N ALA A 568 -8.02 8.07 -29.00
CA ALA A 568 -6.72 7.58 -28.52
C ALA A 568 -6.65 7.66 -26.97
N ARG A 569 -7.05 8.78 -26.41
CA ARG A 569 -7.06 8.95 -24.94
C ARG A 569 -8.10 8.07 -24.26
N ARG A 570 -9.27 7.86 -24.89
CA ARG A 570 -10.26 6.90 -24.39
C ARG A 570 -9.72 5.47 -24.35
N VAL A 571 -8.95 5.05 -25.35
CA VAL A 571 -8.26 3.75 -25.37
C VAL A 571 -7.31 3.62 -24.18
N ASP A 572 -6.50 4.64 -23.91
CA ASP A 572 -5.58 4.63 -22.77
C ASP A 572 -6.33 4.63 -21.42
N ALA A 573 -7.39 5.42 -21.29
CA ALA A 573 -8.24 5.43 -20.10
C ALA A 573 -8.93 4.08 -19.85
N LEU A 574 -9.42 3.42 -20.88
CA LEU A 574 -10.04 2.09 -20.79
C LEU A 574 -9.01 1.00 -20.44
N HIS A 575 -7.78 1.12 -20.93
CA HIS A 575 -6.69 0.24 -20.53
C HIS A 575 -6.41 0.35 -19.02
N GLU A 576 -6.28 1.57 -18.50
CA GLU A 576 -6.09 1.82 -17.07
C GLU A 576 -7.29 1.33 -16.25
N HIS A 577 -8.51 1.64 -16.70
CA HIS A 577 -9.75 1.21 -16.04
C HIS A 577 -9.83 -0.31 -15.93
N GLY A 578 -9.64 -1.03 -17.05
CA GLY A 578 -9.66 -2.49 -17.06
C GLY A 578 -8.55 -3.12 -16.22
N SER A 579 -7.36 -2.51 -16.20
CA SER A 579 -6.23 -2.98 -15.40
C SER A 579 -6.51 -2.85 -13.90
N LEU A 580 -7.04 -1.70 -13.46
CA LEU A 580 -7.42 -1.45 -12.06
C LEU A 580 -8.55 -2.39 -11.60
N LEU A 581 -9.55 -2.60 -12.44
CA LEU A 581 -10.65 -3.55 -12.17
C LEU A 581 -10.16 -4.99 -12.05
N THR A 582 -9.17 -5.39 -12.87
CA THR A 582 -8.55 -6.71 -12.78
C THR A 582 -7.83 -6.89 -11.45
N THR A 583 -7.09 -5.88 -11.01
CA THR A 583 -6.40 -5.87 -9.70
C THR A 583 -7.40 -6.00 -8.53
N LEU A 584 -8.60 -5.42 -8.66
CA LEU A 584 -9.67 -5.52 -7.66
C LEU A 584 -10.53 -6.81 -7.78
N GLY A 585 -10.19 -7.73 -8.67
CA GLY A 585 -10.95 -8.97 -8.89
C GLY A 585 -12.28 -8.77 -9.62
N ARG A 586 -12.60 -7.56 -10.12
CA ARG A 586 -13.83 -7.23 -10.85
C ARG A 586 -13.72 -7.64 -12.32
N TYR A 587 -13.53 -8.93 -12.59
CA TYR A 587 -13.20 -9.46 -13.92
C TYR A 587 -14.23 -9.19 -15.02
N ASP A 588 -15.53 -9.19 -14.70
CA ASP A 588 -16.57 -8.92 -15.68
C ASP A 588 -16.59 -7.46 -16.14
N ASP A 589 -16.34 -6.54 -15.22
CA ASP A 589 -16.20 -5.12 -15.50
C ASP A 589 -14.92 -4.85 -16.33
N ALA A 590 -13.80 -5.48 -15.94
CA ALA A 590 -12.54 -5.41 -16.67
C ALA A 590 -12.70 -5.93 -18.12
N LYS A 591 -13.41 -7.04 -18.30
CA LYS A 591 -13.70 -7.60 -19.62
C LYS A 591 -14.47 -6.60 -20.50
N ARG A 592 -15.46 -5.89 -19.94
CA ARG A 592 -16.19 -4.83 -20.66
C ARG A 592 -15.24 -3.71 -21.12
N SER A 593 -14.37 -3.25 -20.22
CA SER A 593 -13.42 -2.17 -20.53
C SER A 593 -12.42 -2.56 -21.61
N PHE A 594 -11.84 -3.76 -21.52
CA PHE A 594 -10.89 -4.23 -22.54
C PHE A 594 -11.57 -4.55 -23.89
N SER A 595 -12.83 -4.98 -23.88
CA SER A 595 -13.60 -5.19 -25.12
C SER A 595 -13.89 -3.86 -25.82
N GLU A 596 -14.24 -2.83 -25.08
CA GLU A 596 -14.44 -1.48 -25.61
C GLU A 596 -13.11 -0.87 -26.07
N MET A 597 -12.00 -1.08 -25.34
CA MET A 597 -10.65 -0.71 -25.73
C MET A 597 -10.29 -1.34 -27.10
N LEU A 598 -10.56 -2.64 -27.28
CA LEU A 598 -10.31 -3.35 -28.53
C LEU A 598 -11.10 -2.74 -29.70
N ARG A 599 -12.37 -2.45 -29.47
CA ARG A 599 -13.26 -1.83 -30.46
C ARG A 599 -12.73 -0.45 -30.90
N LEU A 600 -12.35 0.39 -29.95
CA LEU A 600 -11.80 1.72 -30.22
C LEU A 600 -10.41 1.66 -30.86
N ALA A 601 -9.54 0.76 -30.43
CA ALA A 601 -8.23 0.53 -31.03
C ALA A 601 -8.33 0.14 -32.51
N TRP A 602 -9.34 -0.67 -32.86
CA TRP A 602 -9.63 -1.00 -34.26
C TRP A 602 -10.05 0.25 -35.03
N GLN A 603 -10.90 1.13 -34.50
CA GLN A 603 -11.37 2.35 -35.15
C GLN A 603 -10.21 3.31 -35.54
N ILE A 604 -9.19 3.40 -34.70
CA ILE A 604 -8.03 4.29 -34.95
C ILE A 604 -6.86 3.57 -35.63
N GLY A 605 -7.03 2.31 -36.03
CA GLY A 605 -5.98 1.53 -36.68
C GLY A 605 -4.74 1.31 -35.82
N ALA A 606 -4.91 1.07 -34.49
CA ALA A 606 -3.83 0.85 -33.54
C ALA A 606 -3.71 -0.65 -33.15
N PRO A 607 -3.07 -1.49 -33.97
CA PRO A 607 -3.01 -2.94 -33.73
C PRO A 607 -2.27 -3.33 -32.46
N ASN A 608 -1.25 -2.57 -32.04
CA ASN A 608 -0.55 -2.78 -30.76
C ASN A 608 -1.47 -2.59 -29.55
N LYS A 609 -2.36 -1.60 -29.56
CA LYS A 609 -3.36 -1.39 -28.52
C LYS A 609 -4.42 -2.49 -28.55
N GLY A 610 -4.81 -2.95 -29.74
CA GLY A 610 -5.70 -4.10 -29.92
C GLY A 610 -5.10 -5.40 -29.38
N GLY A 611 -3.83 -5.66 -29.66
CA GLY A 611 -3.08 -6.80 -29.13
C GLY A 611 -3.00 -6.76 -27.60
N ALA A 612 -2.71 -5.60 -27.03
CA ALA A 612 -2.70 -5.41 -25.58
C ALA A 612 -4.06 -5.73 -24.93
N ALA A 613 -5.17 -5.28 -25.55
CA ALA A 613 -6.51 -5.59 -25.05
C ALA A 613 -6.79 -7.10 -25.07
N LEU A 614 -6.41 -7.79 -26.16
CA LEU A 614 -6.57 -9.25 -26.28
C LEU A 614 -5.74 -10.01 -25.24
N ASN A 615 -4.49 -9.60 -24.98
CA ASN A 615 -3.68 -10.22 -23.92
C ASN A 615 -4.33 -10.07 -22.54
N ARG A 616 -4.88 -8.90 -22.24
CA ARG A 616 -5.59 -8.69 -20.97
C ARG A 616 -6.83 -9.55 -20.84
N LEU A 617 -7.60 -9.67 -21.92
CA LEU A 617 -8.77 -10.57 -21.99
C LEU A 617 -8.36 -12.03 -21.81
N ALA A 618 -7.27 -12.47 -22.46
CA ALA A 618 -6.76 -13.83 -22.33
C ALA A 618 -6.33 -14.16 -20.89
N ARG A 619 -5.67 -13.23 -20.20
CA ARG A 619 -5.28 -13.41 -18.79
C ARG A 619 -6.50 -13.56 -17.88
N ILE A 620 -7.60 -12.83 -18.14
CA ILE A 620 -8.85 -12.99 -17.41
C ILE A 620 -9.47 -14.38 -17.67
N GLU A 621 -9.51 -14.82 -18.94
CA GLU A 621 -10.05 -16.15 -19.27
C GLU A 621 -9.22 -17.28 -18.63
N ARG A 622 -7.89 -17.17 -18.62
CA ARG A 622 -7.00 -18.12 -17.94
C ARG A 622 -7.26 -18.18 -16.42
N GLN A 623 -7.46 -17.03 -15.77
CA GLN A 623 -7.78 -16.99 -14.34
C GLN A 623 -9.12 -17.66 -14.01
N ARG A 624 -10.02 -17.76 -14.99
CA ARG A 624 -11.30 -18.48 -14.88
C ARG A 624 -11.18 -19.95 -15.28
N GLY A 625 -10.00 -20.43 -15.64
CA GLY A 625 -9.79 -21.80 -16.10
C GLY A 625 -10.29 -22.08 -17.54
N ALA A 626 -10.55 -21.03 -18.31
CA ALA A 626 -10.99 -21.14 -19.70
C ALA A 626 -9.79 -21.10 -20.66
N ASP A 627 -8.86 -22.04 -20.52
CA ASP A 627 -7.57 -22.06 -21.23
C ASP A 627 -7.71 -22.08 -22.76
N ALA A 628 -8.67 -22.83 -23.31
CA ALA A 628 -8.94 -22.84 -24.75
C ALA A 628 -9.38 -21.45 -25.29
N ALA A 629 -10.18 -20.69 -24.52
CA ALA A 629 -10.56 -19.34 -24.89
C ALA A 629 -9.36 -18.37 -24.80
N ALA A 630 -8.52 -18.51 -23.76
CA ALA A 630 -7.29 -17.74 -23.61
C ALA A 630 -6.32 -17.99 -24.76
N HIS A 631 -6.13 -19.23 -25.17
CA HIS A 631 -5.31 -19.62 -26.32
C HIS A 631 -5.72 -18.86 -27.62
N VAL A 632 -7.01 -18.90 -27.98
CA VAL A 632 -7.52 -18.22 -29.18
C VAL A 632 -7.30 -16.70 -29.12
N LEU A 633 -7.45 -16.09 -27.94
CA LEU A 633 -7.21 -14.65 -27.77
C LEU A 633 -5.74 -14.30 -27.91
N LEU A 634 -4.83 -15.13 -27.39
CA LEU A 634 -3.39 -14.92 -27.48
C LEU A 634 -2.85 -15.08 -28.91
N GLU A 635 -3.35 -16.03 -29.71
CA GLU A 635 -3.00 -16.16 -31.12
C GLU A 635 -3.39 -14.91 -31.93
N LYS A 636 -4.59 -14.37 -31.67
CA LYS A 636 -5.03 -13.11 -32.28
C LYS A 636 -4.15 -11.93 -31.84
N ALA A 637 -3.80 -11.86 -30.55
CA ALA A 637 -2.91 -10.82 -30.05
C ALA A 637 -1.53 -10.90 -30.70
N LEU A 638 -0.96 -12.10 -30.81
CA LEU A 638 0.32 -12.35 -31.44
C LEU A 638 0.35 -11.88 -32.91
N THR A 639 -0.72 -12.17 -33.65
CA THR A 639 -0.90 -11.70 -35.03
C THR A 639 -0.90 -10.17 -35.10
N LEU A 640 -1.61 -9.48 -34.17
CA LEU A 640 -1.66 -8.02 -34.17
C LEU A 640 -0.31 -7.40 -33.80
N PHE A 641 0.42 -7.94 -32.81
CA PHE A 641 1.73 -7.43 -32.43
C PHE A 641 2.79 -7.68 -33.53
N ARG A 642 2.77 -8.86 -34.18
CA ARG A 642 3.65 -9.14 -35.37
C ARG A 642 3.39 -8.15 -36.49
N ASN A 643 2.13 -7.88 -36.81
CA ASN A 643 1.75 -6.90 -37.84
C ASN A 643 2.14 -5.45 -37.45
N ALA A 644 2.16 -5.13 -36.16
CA ALA A 644 2.60 -3.83 -35.68
C ALA A 644 4.12 -3.69 -35.57
N GLY A 645 4.88 -4.79 -35.68
CA GLY A 645 6.33 -4.81 -35.44
C GLY A 645 6.68 -4.60 -33.93
N ASP A 646 5.74 -4.82 -33.04
CA ASP A 646 5.94 -4.67 -31.58
C ASP A 646 6.53 -5.95 -30.97
N LEU A 647 7.85 -6.09 -31.05
CA LEU A 647 8.55 -7.27 -30.55
C LEU A 647 8.45 -7.47 -29.03
N ARG A 648 8.27 -6.39 -28.26
CA ARG A 648 8.03 -6.50 -26.83
C ARG A 648 6.65 -7.11 -26.55
N GLY A 649 5.64 -6.68 -27.30
CA GLY A 649 4.30 -7.27 -27.28
C GLY A 649 4.31 -8.74 -27.70
N VAL A 650 5.07 -9.10 -28.76
CA VAL A 650 5.25 -10.48 -29.23
C VAL A 650 5.82 -11.35 -28.11
N GLY A 651 6.96 -10.97 -27.50
CA GLY A 651 7.60 -11.75 -26.44
C GLY A 651 6.67 -11.97 -25.22
N SER A 652 5.95 -10.93 -24.78
CA SER A 652 4.99 -11.07 -23.67
C SER A 652 3.82 -11.99 -24.01
N THR A 653 3.33 -11.93 -25.26
CA THR A 653 2.23 -12.78 -25.71
C THR A 653 2.65 -14.24 -25.83
N LEU A 654 3.86 -14.48 -26.33
CA LEU A 654 4.44 -15.84 -26.42
C LEU A 654 4.65 -16.48 -25.05
N ASP A 655 5.10 -15.73 -24.03
CA ASP A 655 5.20 -16.23 -22.66
C ASP A 655 3.82 -16.63 -22.10
N ASP A 656 2.80 -15.77 -22.28
CA ASP A 656 1.42 -16.07 -21.86
C ASP A 656 0.85 -17.29 -22.62
N LEU A 657 1.13 -17.40 -23.92
CA LEU A 657 0.71 -18.52 -24.76
C LEU A 657 1.38 -19.84 -24.33
N ALA A 658 2.70 -19.81 -24.10
CA ALA A 658 3.45 -20.96 -23.61
C ALA A 658 2.90 -21.50 -22.27
N GLN A 659 2.51 -20.62 -21.36
CA GLN A 659 1.88 -21.02 -20.09
C GLN A 659 0.51 -21.66 -20.32
N VAL A 660 -0.32 -21.11 -21.21
CA VAL A 660 -1.64 -21.67 -21.53
C VAL A 660 -1.51 -23.03 -22.20
N LEU A 661 -0.63 -23.18 -23.19
CA LEU A 661 -0.35 -24.45 -23.88
C LEU A 661 0.15 -25.52 -22.90
N ARG A 662 1.03 -25.15 -21.95
CA ARG A 662 1.49 -26.05 -20.88
C ARG A 662 0.33 -26.53 -20.01
N LEU A 663 -0.62 -25.64 -19.63
CA LEU A 663 -1.81 -26.01 -18.85
C LEU A 663 -2.74 -26.94 -19.64
N MET A 664 -2.81 -26.77 -20.97
CA MET A 664 -3.55 -27.67 -21.88
C MET A 664 -2.85 -28.99 -22.13
N GLY A 665 -1.59 -29.18 -21.68
CA GLY A 665 -0.78 -30.37 -21.90
C GLY A 665 -0.06 -30.41 -23.26
N GLU A 666 -0.14 -29.31 -24.04
CA GLU A 666 0.50 -29.21 -25.35
C GLU A 666 1.96 -28.76 -25.21
N LEU A 667 2.81 -29.65 -24.64
CA LEU A 667 4.15 -29.30 -24.22
C LEU A 667 5.10 -28.94 -25.39
N GLY A 668 4.96 -29.56 -26.57
CA GLY A 668 5.78 -29.22 -27.73
C GLY A 668 5.57 -27.79 -28.23
N PRO A 669 4.35 -27.38 -28.58
CA PRO A 669 4.02 -26.00 -28.92
C PRO A 669 4.35 -25.01 -27.81
N ALA A 670 4.18 -25.38 -26.53
CA ALA A 670 4.57 -24.55 -25.38
C ALA A 670 6.07 -24.28 -25.35
N HIS A 671 6.89 -25.32 -25.58
CA HIS A 671 8.35 -25.22 -25.68
C HIS A 671 8.75 -24.21 -26.78
N ASP A 672 8.20 -24.37 -28.00
CA ASP A 672 8.56 -23.51 -29.14
C ASP A 672 8.20 -22.05 -28.87
N ALA A 673 7.03 -21.79 -28.28
CA ALA A 673 6.59 -20.44 -27.94
C ALA A 673 7.48 -19.80 -26.85
N ALA A 674 7.82 -20.54 -25.81
CA ALA A 674 8.69 -20.04 -24.73
C ALA A 674 10.12 -19.78 -25.21
N HIS A 675 10.64 -20.65 -26.11
CA HIS A 675 11.95 -20.47 -26.73
C HIS A 675 11.99 -19.20 -27.59
N GLU A 676 10.99 -19.00 -28.48
CA GLU A 676 10.88 -17.77 -29.30
C GLU A 676 10.80 -16.51 -28.42
N ALA A 677 10.03 -16.56 -27.31
CA ALA A 677 9.94 -15.46 -26.36
C ALA A 677 11.31 -15.10 -25.77
N LEU A 678 12.06 -16.12 -25.32
CA LEU A 678 13.38 -15.96 -24.72
C LEU A 678 14.39 -15.35 -25.70
N GLU A 679 14.41 -15.82 -26.96
CA GLU A 679 15.29 -15.28 -28.00
C GLU A 679 14.98 -13.80 -28.30
N ILE A 680 13.70 -13.45 -28.42
CA ILE A 680 13.27 -12.05 -28.64
C ILE A 680 13.74 -11.15 -27.50
N ARG A 681 13.57 -11.57 -26.24
CA ARG A 681 13.96 -10.76 -25.09
C ARG A 681 15.47 -10.59 -24.98
N ARG A 682 16.25 -11.65 -25.25
CA ARG A 682 17.72 -11.59 -25.31
C ARG A 682 18.20 -10.63 -26.41
N ALA A 683 17.64 -10.73 -27.60
CA ALA A 683 18.00 -9.87 -28.72
C ALA A 683 17.73 -8.38 -28.45
N HIS A 684 16.76 -8.05 -27.59
CA HIS A 684 16.37 -6.69 -27.24
C HIS A 684 16.92 -6.19 -25.91
N GLY A 685 17.72 -6.99 -25.20
CA GLY A 685 18.28 -6.64 -23.90
C GLY A 685 17.23 -6.42 -22.81
N ASP A 686 16.06 -7.05 -22.89
CA ASP A 686 15.01 -7.02 -21.87
C ASP A 686 15.35 -7.99 -20.75
N VAL A 687 16.28 -7.60 -19.90
CA VAL A 687 16.84 -8.43 -18.80
C VAL A 687 15.75 -8.99 -17.87
N ARG A 688 14.74 -8.16 -17.56
CA ARG A 688 13.62 -8.58 -16.69
C ARG A 688 12.72 -9.59 -17.38
N GLY A 689 12.42 -9.31 -18.64
CA GLY A 689 11.66 -10.23 -19.49
C GLY A 689 12.40 -11.54 -19.70
N GLU A 690 13.71 -11.49 -19.90
CA GLU A 690 14.55 -12.68 -20.04
C GLU A 690 14.41 -13.62 -18.83
N ALA A 691 14.48 -13.10 -17.59
CA ALA A 691 14.29 -13.91 -16.38
C ALA A 691 12.89 -14.53 -16.32
N LEU A 692 11.86 -13.83 -16.78
CA LEU A 692 10.49 -14.35 -16.86
C LEU A 692 10.40 -15.49 -17.89
N SER A 693 10.90 -15.27 -19.12
CA SER A 693 10.89 -16.29 -20.18
C SER A 693 11.71 -17.51 -19.81
N LEU A 694 12.88 -17.34 -19.16
CA LEU A 694 13.67 -18.45 -18.61
C LEU A 694 12.88 -19.28 -17.59
N THR A 695 12.08 -18.64 -16.75
CA THR A 695 11.21 -19.33 -15.78
C THR A 695 10.12 -20.12 -16.48
N THR A 696 9.45 -19.51 -17.47
CA THR A 696 8.41 -20.17 -18.26
C THR A 696 8.99 -21.36 -19.04
N TYR A 697 10.11 -21.17 -19.70
CA TYR A 697 10.82 -22.19 -20.47
C TYR A 697 11.29 -23.34 -19.55
N GLY A 698 11.96 -23.00 -18.43
CA GLY A 698 12.38 -24.01 -17.44
C GLY A 698 11.23 -24.80 -16.84
N ALA A 699 10.06 -24.19 -16.62
CA ALA A 699 8.88 -24.88 -16.12
C ALA A 699 8.29 -25.87 -17.17
N ILE A 700 8.41 -25.55 -18.45
CA ILE A 700 8.01 -26.45 -19.54
C ILE A 700 8.99 -27.60 -19.66
N GLU A 701 10.30 -27.33 -19.64
CA GLU A 701 11.35 -28.34 -19.66
C GLU A 701 11.23 -29.32 -18.49
N LEU A 702 10.90 -28.79 -17.28
CA LEU A 702 10.61 -29.62 -16.11
C LEU A 702 9.39 -30.53 -16.34
N ALA A 703 8.33 -29.99 -16.97
CA ALA A 703 7.13 -30.76 -17.30
C ALA A 703 7.41 -31.83 -18.36
N MET A 704 8.36 -31.58 -19.28
CA MET A 704 8.85 -32.56 -20.26
C MET A 704 9.83 -33.59 -19.69
N GLY A 705 10.29 -33.40 -18.44
CA GLY A 705 11.26 -34.27 -17.77
C GLY A 705 12.74 -33.96 -18.08
N HIS A 706 13.01 -32.86 -18.75
CA HIS A 706 14.37 -32.42 -19.09
C HIS A 706 15.00 -31.65 -17.92
N LEU A 707 15.29 -32.35 -16.83
CA LEU A 707 15.73 -31.78 -15.56
C LEU A 707 17.01 -30.92 -15.68
N ASP A 708 17.97 -31.30 -16.57
CA ASP A 708 19.21 -30.52 -16.73
C ASP A 708 18.97 -29.16 -17.35
N VAL A 709 18.14 -29.10 -18.39
CA VAL A 709 17.79 -27.85 -19.06
C VAL A 709 16.95 -26.95 -18.14
N ALA A 710 16.00 -27.54 -17.42
CA ALA A 710 15.19 -26.83 -16.46
C ALA A 710 16.04 -26.19 -15.35
N GLU A 711 17.01 -26.95 -14.80
CA GLU A 711 17.93 -26.47 -13.78
C GLU A 711 18.77 -25.28 -14.28
N ASP A 712 19.33 -25.38 -15.49
CA ASP A 712 20.11 -24.30 -16.09
C ASP A 712 19.27 -23.04 -16.32
N CYS A 713 18.04 -23.18 -16.79
CA CYS A 713 17.11 -22.06 -16.93
C CYS A 713 16.81 -21.35 -15.61
N PHE A 714 16.50 -22.11 -14.56
CA PHE A 714 16.21 -21.52 -13.24
C PHE A 714 17.46 -20.92 -12.58
N ARG A 715 18.66 -21.47 -12.81
CA ARG A 715 19.91 -20.84 -12.35
C ARG A 715 20.18 -19.52 -13.04
N GLN A 716 20.06 -19.46 -14.37
CA GLN A 716 20.20 -18.21 -15.12
C GLN A 716 19.17 -17.17 -14.65
N ALA A 717 17.90 -17.56 -14.50
CA ALA A 717 16.86 -16.69 -13.96
C ALA A 717 17.20 -16.19 -12.55
N LEU A 718 17.74 -17.07 -11.69
CA LEU A 718 18.16 -16.72 -10.32
C LEU A 718 19.27 -15.66 -10.31
N GLU A 719 20.30 -15.83 -11.17
CA GLU A 719 21.40 -14.88 -11.30
C GLU A 719 20.91 -13.51 -11.78
N ILE A 720 20.05 -13.47 -12.80
CA ILE A 720 19.45 -12.22 -13.28
C ILE A 720 18.64 -11.57 -12.16
N ARG A 721 17.77 -12.31 -11.48
CA ARG A 721 16.90 -11.81 -10.41
C ARG A 721 17.69 -11.28 -9.22
N ARG A 722 18.81 -11.91 -8.87
CA ARG A 722 19.74 -11.35 -7.87
C ARG A 722 20.35 -10.03 -8.33
N SER A 723 20.69 -9.89 -9.60
CA SER A 723 21.28 -8.66 -10.14
C SER A 723 20.31 -7.47 -10.18
N ILE A 724 19.01 -7.73 -10.40
CA ILE A 724 17.94 -6.72 -10.46
C ILE A 724 17.16 -6.60 -9.15
N VAL A 725 17.56 -7.29 -8.09
CA VAL A 725 16.92 -7.31 -6.76
C VAL A 725 15.42 -7.70 -6.83
N ASP A 726 15.10 -8.69 -7.66
CA ASP A 726 13.75 -9.26 -7.79
C ASP A 726 13.54 -10.38 -6.78
N HIS A 727 13.16 -10.04 -5.55
CA HIS A 727 13.03 -11.00 -4.45
C HIS A 727 11.93 -12.06 -4.66
N GLU A 728 10.78 -11.67 -5.24
CA GLU A 728 9.70 -12.64 -5.50
C GLU A 728 10.12 -13.64 -6.57
N GLY A 729 10.70 -13.13 -7.67
CA GLY A 729 11.25 -13.99 -8.69
C GLY A 729 12.38 -14.87 -8.16
N LEU A 730 13.21 -14.35 -7.27
CA LEU A 730 14.27 -15.10 -6.60
C LEU A 730 13.69 -16.29 -5.82
N VAL A 731 12.64 -16.07 -5.02
CA VAL A 731 11.93 -17.14 -4.30
C VAL A 731 11.38 -18.19 -5.25
N GLN A 732 10.76 -17.76 -6.38
CA GLN A 732 10.26 -18.69 -7.40
C GLN A 732 11.36 -19.55 -8.00
N SER A 733 12.53 -18.97 -8.33
CA SER A 733 13.67 -19.71 -8.87
C SER A 733 14.25 -20.68 -7.85
N LEU A 734 14.41 -20.26 -6.59
CA LEU A 734 14.90 -21.11 -5.51
C LEU A 734 13.95 -22.27 -5.22
N ASN A 735 12.64 -22.03 -5.22
CA ASN A 735 11.65 -23.09 -5.03
C ASN A 735 11.72 -24.12 -6.17
N ALA A 736 11.83 -23.67 -7.43
CA ALA A 736 11.96 -24.57 -8.58
C ALA A 736 13.25 -25.40 -8.52
N LEU A 737 14.38 -24.77 -8.17
CA LEU A 737 15.65 -25.47 -7.98
C LEU A 737 15.58 -26.48 -6.82
N GLY A 738 14.86 -26.14 -5.74
CA GLY A 738 14.58 -27.07 -4.64
C GLY A 738 13.80 -28.30 -5.12
N ILE A 739 12.73 -28.10 -5.90
CA ILE A 739 11.94 -29.19 -6.48
C ILE A 739 12.82 -30.08 -7.37
N ILE A 740 13.62 -29.51 -8.28
CA ILE A 740 14.50 -30.27 -9.17
C ILE A 740 15.53 -31.07 -8.37
N SER A 741 16.14 -30.46 -7.36
CA SER A 741 17.11 -31.14 -6.50
C SER A 741 16.49 -32.33 -5.75
N PHE A 742 15.26 -32.15 -5.27
CA PHE A 742 14.50 -33.19 -4.59
C PHE A 742 14.16 -34.37 -5.53
N GLU A 743 13.66 -34.06 -6.73
CA GLU A 743 13.33 -35.05 -7.76
C GLU A 743 14.58 -35.85 -8.21
N ARG A 744 15.77 -35.25 -8.17
CA ARG A 744 17.04 -35.92 -8.44
C ARG A 744 17.58 -36.77 -7.29
N GLY A 745 16.88 -36.81 -6.16
CA GLY A 745 17.32 -37.50 -4.95
C GLY A 745 18.48 -36.80 -4.22
N ASN A 746 18.56 -35.48 -4.34
CA ASN A 746 19.49 -34.65 -3.57
C ASN A 746 18.72 -33.74 -2.57
N PRO A 747 18.17 -34.32 -1.51
CA PRO A 747 17.32 -33.60 -0.55
C PRO A 747 18.07 -32.51 0.23
N GLU A 748 19.36 -32.65 0.49
CA GLU A 748 20.13 -31.62 1.20
C GLU A 748 20.26 -30.35 0.36
N ALA A 749 20.45 -30.43 -0.96
CA ALA A 749 20.45 -29.30 -1.84
C ALA A 749 19.03 -28.65 -1.93
N ALA A 750 17.98 -29.49 -1.93
CA ALA A 750 16.60 -29.03 -1.89
C ALA A 750 16.29 -28.25 -0.61
N LEU A 751 16.66 -28.80 0.56
CA LEU A 751 16.51 -28.15 1.87
C LEU A 751 17.25 -26.81 1.94
N ALA A 752 18.46 -26.72 1.38
CA ALA A 752 19.23 -25.48 1.33
C ALA A 752 18.51 -24.41 0.50
N SER A 753 18.02 -24.78 -0.70
CA SER A 753 17.29 -23.87 -1.59
C SER A 753 15.99 -23.36 -0.95
N TRP A 754 15.21 -24.25 -0.32
CA TRP A 754 13.94 -23.86 0.31
C TRP A 754 14.14 -23.05 1.61
N ARG A 755 15.22 -23.28 2.38
CA ARG A 755 15.57 -22.44 3.54
C ARG A 755 15.96 -21.03 3.12
N GLU A 756 16.75 -20.88 2.03
CA GLU A 756 17.05 -19.58 1.45
C GLU A 756 15.78 -18.90 0.95
N ALA A 757 14.93 -19.63 0.22
CA ALA A 757 13.65 -19.14 -0.24
C ALA A 757 12.74 -18.69 0.91
N LEU A 758 12.66 -19.47 2.00
CA LEU A 758 11.85 -19.16 3.19
C LEU A 758 12.33 -17.89 3.89
N THR A 759 13.63 -17.70 4.01
CA THR A 759 14.21 -16.47 4.58
C THR A 759 13.75 -15.25 3.76
N GLN A 760 13.88 -15.32 2.44
CA GLN A 760 13.43 -14.23 1.56
C GLN A 760 11.91 -14.03 1.61
N THR A 761 11.14 -15.12 1.66
CA THR A 761 9.67 -15.08 1.74
C THR A 761 9.19 -14.40 3.01
N ARG A 762 9.82 -14.68 4.15
CA ARG A 762 9.53 -14.01 5.44
C ARG A 762 9.89 -12.53 5.41
N GLU A 763 10.99 -12.17 4.75
CA GLU A 763 11.39 -10.77 4.57
C GLU A 763 10.38 -9.98 3.74
N ILE A 764 9.76 -10.59 2.74
CA ILE A 764 8.71 -9.96 1.92
C ILE A 764 7.31 -10.11 2.50
N GLY A 765 7.11 -10.93 3.54
CA GLY A 765 5.82 -11.16 4.19
C GLY A 765 4.81 -11.94 3.34
N ASP A 766 5.25 -12.79 2.39
CA ASP A 766 4.37 -13.62 1.58
C ASP A 766 3.97 -14.91 2.30
N VAL A 767 2.98 -14.80 3.18
CA VAL A 767 2.50 -15.90 4.01
C VAL A 767 2.01 -17.08 3.16
N ARG A 768 1.45 -16.85 1.98
CA ARG A 768 0.98 -17.94 1.10
C ARG A 768 2.14 -18.76 0.56
N THR A 769 3.19 -18.12 0.06
CA THR A 769 4.41 -18.80 -0.42
C THR A 769 5.16 -19.45 0.75
N GLU A 770 5.16 -18.82 1.95
CA GLU A 770 5.72 -19.42 3.16
C GLU A 770 5.09 -20.78 3.48
N VAL A 771 3.76 -20.90 3.40
CA VAL A 771 3.03 -22.16 3.62
C VAL A 771 3.52 -23.25 2.66
N PHE A 772 3.67 -22.93 1.38
CA PHE A 772 4.16 -23.92 0.39
C PHE A 772 5.60 -24.35 0.65
N LEU A 773 6.49 -23.41 0.97
CA LEU A 773 7.89 -23.71 1.25
C LEU A 773 8.04 -24.53 2.53
N LEU A 774 7.30 -24.24 3.58
CA LEU A 774 7.29 -25.01 4.82
C LEU A 774 6.78 -26.44 4.60
N ASN A 775 5.75 -26.60 3.75
CA ASN A 775 5.26 -27.92 3.37
C ASN A 775 6.32 -28.73 2.58
N ASN A 776 7.01 -28.11 1.62
CA ASN A 776 8.08 -28.75 0.84
C ASN A 776 9.26 -29.13 1.74
N LEU A 777 9.65 -28.28 2.67
CA LEU A 777 10.66 -28.56 3.69
C LEU A 777 10.25 -29.77 4.54
N GLY A 778 9.02 -29.80 5.00
CA GLY A 778 8.49 -30.92 5.79
C GLY A 778 8.52 -32.24 5.02
N GLU A 779 8.10 -32.25 3.76
CA GLU A 779 8.10 -33.42 2.89
C GLU A 779 9.54 -33.97 2.68
N ALA A 780 10.50 -33.08 2.39
CA ALA A 780 11.89 -33.47 2.23
C ALA A 780 12.51 -34.04 3.55
N LEU A 781 12.21 -33.42 4.68
CA LEU A 781 12.67 -33.88 5.99
C LEU A 781 12.09 -35.27 6.35
N ILE A 782 10.83 -35.54 5.98
CA ILE A 782 10.24 -36.88 6.13
C ILE A 782 10.96 -37.90 5.27
N SER A 783 11.28 -37.57 3.99
CA SER A 783 12.00 -38.48 3.09
C SER A 783 13.40 -38.84 3.60
N GLU A 784 14.07 -37.87 4.25
CA GLU A 784 15.38 -38.04 4.87
C GLU A 784 15.32 -38.69 6.27
N LYS A 785 14.15 -39.11 6.72
CA LYS A 785 13.91 -39.65 8.06
C LYS A 785 14.31 -38.72 9.21
N ARG A 786 14.38 -37.40 8.96
CA ARG A 786 14.62 -36.34 9.95
C ARG A 786 13.28 -35.89 10.56
N LEU A 787 12.60 -36.91 11.17
CA LEU A 787 11.18 -36.75 11.56
C LEU A 787 10.94 -35.65 12.62
N ASP A 788 11.91 -35.47 13.54
CA ASP A 788 11.78 -34.45 14.59
C ASP A 788 11.88 -33.03 14.04
N GLU A 789 12.72 -32.85 13.02
CA GLU A 789 12.86 -31.55 12.36
C GLU A 789 11.66 -31.20 11.44
N ALA A 790 10.90 -32.20 11.00
CA ALA A 790 9.71 -31.97 10.16
C ALA A 790 8.49 -31.44 10.94
N VAL A 791 8.46 -31.60 12.26
CA VAL A 791 7.30 -31.25 13.11
C VAL A 791 7.01 -29.76 13.06
N GLU A 792 8.03 -28.94 13.29
CA GLU A 792 7.89 -27.48 13.38
C GLU A 792 7.42 -26.86 12.05
N PRO A 793 8.09 -27.10 10.90
CA PRO A 793 7.65 -26.51 9.63
C PRO A 793 6.24 -26.96 9.22
N LEU A 794 5.88 -28.24 9.40
CA LEU A 794 4.54 -28.71 9.07
C LEU A 794 3.46 -28.16 10.02
N GLY A 795 3.79 -28.04 11.32
CA GLY A 795 2.90 -27.42 12.31
C GLY A 795 2.59 -25.97 11.97
N LEU A 796 3.63 -25.18 11.68
CA LEU A 796 3.48 -23.78 11.28
C LEU A 796 2.73 -23.64 9.95
N ALA A 797 3.07 -24.50 8.95
CA ALA A 797 2.36 -24.50 7.67
C ALA A 797 0.85 -24.76 7.86
N ARG A 798 0.48 -25.69 8.75
CA ARG A 798 -0.90 -26.00 9.09
C ARG A 798 -1.63 -24.81 9.70
N GLU A 799 -1.05 -24.15 10.70
CA GLU A 799 -1.62 -22.96 11.34
C GLU A 799 -1.86 -21.83 10.33
N LEU A 800 -0.86 -21.53 9.52
CA LEU A 800 -0.95 -20.51 8.50
C LEU A 800 -1.97 -20.84 7.40
N SER A 801 -2.06 -22.10 6.96
CA SER A 801 -3.03 -22.52 5.94
C SER A 801 -4.47 -22.42 6.44
N ILE A 802 -4.72 -22.69 7.72
CA ILE A 802 -6.02 -22.52 8.37
C ILE A 802 -6.38 -21.04 8.44
N ALA A 803 -5.44 -20.19 8.85
CA ALA A 803 -5.64 -18.75 8.94
C ALA A 803 -5.95 -18.11 7.57
N LEU A 804 -5.33 -18.64 6.49
CA LEU A 804 -5.56 -18.19 5.11
C LEU A 804 -6.84 -18.78 4.47
N GLY A 805 -7.47 -19.79 5.07
CA GLY A 805 -8.55 -20.55 4.46
C GLY A 805 -8.12 -21.31 3.20
N ASP A 806 -6.84 -21.65 3.03
CA ASP A 806 -6.30 -22.31 1.84
C ASP A 806 -6.47 -23.83 1.93
N LEU A 807 -7.63 -24.33 1.47
CA LEU A 807 -7.95 -25.76 1.48
C LEU A 807 -6.96 -26.59 0.64
N ARG A 808 -6.42 -26.04 -0.45
CA ARG A 808 -5.46 -26.72 -1.31
C ARG A 808 -4.16 -27.02 -0.56
N ALA A 809 -3.59 -25.99 0.04
CA ALA A 809 -2.36 -26.13 0.84
C ALA A 809 -2.61 -27.05 2.04
N ARG A 810 -3.76 -26.89 2.71
CA ARG A 810 -4.14 -27.67 3.88
C ARG A 810 -4.22 -29.17 3.58
N ALA A 811 -4.83 -29.58 2.46
CA ALA A 811 -4.88 -31.00 2.06
C ALA A 811 -3.47 -31.62 1.94
N ALA A 812 -2.52 -30.92 1.32
CA ALA A 812 -1.14 -31.39 1.19
C ALA A 812 -0.44 -31.48 2.55
N ILE A 813 -0.64 -30.50 3.41
CA ILE A 813 -0.02 -30.43 4.75
C ILE A 813 -0.54 -31.54 5.65
N GLU A 814 -1.87 -31.75 5.69
CA GLU A 814 -2.45 -32.82 6.51
C GLU A 814 -2.02 -34.21 6.02
N ARG A 815 -1.86 -34.40 4.69
CA ARG A 815 -1.24 -35.60 4.13
C ARG A 815 0.18 -35.81 4.65
N ASN A 816 1.02 -34.77 4.60
CA ASN A 816 2.42 -34.87 5.05
C ASN A 816 2.52 -35.08 6.57
N LEU A 817 1.63 -34.45 7.35
CA LEU A 817 1.50 -34.72 8.78
C LEU A 817 1.10 -36.19 9.04
N GLY A 818 0.16 -36.73 8.28
CA GLY A 818 -0.22 -38.14 8.33
C GLY A 818 0.96 -39.08 8.02
N LEU A 819 1.74 -38.78 6.98
CA LEU A 819 2.96 -39.51 6.65
C LEU A 819 4.03 -39.40 7.74
N LEU A 820 4.21 -38.22 8.34
CA LEU A 820 5.12 -38.01 9.47
C LEU A 820 4.73 -38.90 10.67
N LEU A 821 3.45 -38.90 11.06
CA LEU A 821 2.94 -39.69 12.16
C LEU A 821 3.10 -41.20 11.85
N LEU A 822 2.81 -41.59 10.60
CA LEU A 822 3.03 -42.99 10.16
C LEU A 822 4.50 -43.42 10.28
N ARG A 823 5.45 -42.59 9.91
CA ARG A 823 6.89 -42.89 10.04
C ARG A 823 7.34 -42.91 11.51
N ARG A 824 6.62 -42.23 12.41
CA ARG A 824 6.84 -42.25 13.87
C ARG A 824 6.12 -43.41 14.58
N ASN A 825 5.32 -44.20 13.87
CA ASN A 825 4.42 -45.22 14.42
C ASN A 825 3.42 -44.61 15.44
N ASP A 826 2.87 -43.47 15.15
CA ASP A 826 1.88 -42.76 15.98
C ASP A 826 0.45 -43.10 15.53
N ASP A 827 -0.43 -43.38 16.50
CA ASP A 827 -1.84 -43.75 16.25
C ASP A 827 -2.68 -42.68 15.58
N GLY A 828 -2.23 -41.40 15.60
CA GLY A 828 -2.88 -40.25 14.95
C GLY A 828 -2.79 -40.26 13.42
N ALA A 829 -1.96 -41.11 12.80
CA ALA A 829 -1.70 -41.10 11.37
C ALA A 829 -2.97 -41.30 10.52
N GLU A 830 -3.85 -42.24 10.91
CA GLU A 830 -5.10 -42.54 10.19
C GLU A 830 -6.01 -41.27 10.11
N ALA A 831 -6.21 -40.61 11.24
CA ALA A 831 -7.07 -39.45 11.33
C ALA A 831 -6.58 -38.32 10.41
N GLN A 832 -5.26 -38.10 10.34
CA GLN A 832 -4.66 -37.06 9.51
C GLN A 832 -4.78 -37.37 8.01
N VAL A 833 -4.46 -38.63 7.60
CA VAL A 833 -4.57 -39.01 6.18
C VAL A 833 -6.02 -39.00 5.72
N THR A 834 -6.96 -39.44 6.56
CA THR A 834 -8.39 -39.39 6.27
C THR A 834 -8.90 -37.94 6.16
N LEU A 835 -8.43 -37.05 7.04
CA LEU A 835 -8.72 -35.62 6.98
C LEU A 835 -8.18 -35.01 5.68
N ALA A 836 -6.97 -35.35 5.27
CA ALA A 836 -6.39 -34.89 4.01
C ALA A 836 -7.26 -35.29 2.80
N LEU A 837 -7.74 -36.53 2.78
CA LEU A 837 -8.64 -37.03 1.73
C LEU A 837 -9.96 -36.27 1.73
N ALA A 838 -10.60 -36.08 2.88
CA ALA A 838 -11.86 -35.34 2.99
C ALA A 838 -11.72 -33.88 2.50
N ILE A 839 -10.63 -33.18 2.86
CA ILE A 839 -10.36 -31.82 2.39
C ILE A 839 -10.11 -31.82 0.87
N ALA A 840 -9.40 -32.80 0.33
CA ALA A 840 -9.12 -32.92 -1.10
C ALA A 840 -10.43 -33.15 -1.90
N GLU A 841 -11.34 -33.94 -1.37
CA GLU A 841 -12.67 -34.15 -1.94
C GLU A 841 -13.55 -32.90 -1.88
N GLU A 842 -13.56 -32.19 -0.75
CA GLU A 842 -14.28 -30.92 -0.58
C GLU A 842 -13.81 -29.87 -1.60
N TYR A 843 -12.49 -29.75 -1.78
CA TYR A 843 -11.90 -28.85 -2.75
C TYR A 843 -12.08 -29.31 -4.21
N GLY A 844 -12.34 -30.61 -4.43
CA GLY A 844 -12.54 -31.20 -5.76
C GLY A 844 -11.26 -31.43 -6.58
N SER A 845 -10.07 -31.48 -5.94
CA SER A 845 -8.80 -31.68 -6.63
C SER A 845 -8.51 -33.15 -6.85
N ARG A 846 -8.60 -33.63 -8.10
CA ARG A 846 -8.27 -35.01 -8.47
C ARG A 846 -6.85 -35.40 -8.11
N GLU A 847 -5.88 -34.48 -8.31
CA GLU A 847 -4.48 -34.71 -7.93
C GLU A 847 -4.30 -34.92 -6.41
N ALA A 848 -4.90 -34.03 -5.60
CA ALA A 848 -4.82 -34.12 -4.14
C ALA A 848 -5.52 -35.40 -3.63
N ILE A 849 -6.66 -35.79 -4.24
CA ILE A 849 -7.35 -37.04 -3.93
C ILE A 849 -6.43 -38.24 -4.22
N GLY A 850 -5.78 -38.29 -5.39
CA GLY A 850 -4.85 -39.37 -5.75
C GLY A 850 -3.67 -39.49 -4.76
N LEU A 851 -3.10 -38.34 -4.36
CA LEU A 851 -2.01 -38.29 -3.37
C LEU A 851 -2.46 -38.75 -1.97
N ALA A 852 -3.64 -38.35 -1.53
CA ALA A 852 -4.21 -38.75 -0.24
C ALA A 852 -4.57 -40.24 -0.22
N LEU A 853 -5.12 -40.76 -1.32
CA LEU A 853 -5.39 -42.20 -1.48
C LEU A 853 -4.11 -43.07 -1.42
N ARG A 854 -3.01 -42.61 -2.04
CA ARG A 854 -1.70 -43.28 -1.93
C ARG A 854 -1.22 -43.30 -0.48
N ALA A 855 -1.26 -42.16 0.22
CA ALA A 855 -0.88 -42.10 1.63
C ALA A 855 -1.76 -42.98 2.53
N LEU A 856 -3.05 -43.09 2.23
CA LEU A 856 -4.00 -43.98 2.92
C LEU A 856 -3.61 -45.44 2.67
N GLY A 857 -3.24 -45.79 1.45
CA GLY A 857 -2.72 -47.12 1.09
C GLY A 857 -1.45 -47.49 1.84
N GLU A 858 -0.49 -46.54 1.91
CA GLU A 858 0.75 -46.71 2.67
C GLU A 858 0.48 -46.90 4.18
N TRP A 859 -0.47 -46.16 4.75
CA TRP A 859 -0.84 -46.33 6.15
C TRP A 859 -1.47 -47.72 6.39
N ARG A 860 -2.45 -48.12 5.56
CA ARG A 860 -3.13 -49.41 5.66
C ARG A 860 -2.18 -50.58 5.49
N ALA A 861 -1.21 -50.50 4.59
CA ALA A 861 -0.19 -51.54 4.38
C ALA A 861 0.59 -51.84 5.66
N ARG A 862 0.80 -50.88 6.52
CA ARG A 862 1.60 -51.03 7.74
C ARG A 862 0.83 -51.34 9.00
N THR A 863 -0.46 -51.02 9.03
CA THR A 863 -1.23 -50.98 10.29
C THR A 863 -2.46 -51.85 10.28
N VAL A 864 -3.03 -52.16 9.11
CA VAL A 864 -4.30 -52.92 9.01
C VAL A 864 -4.05 -54.33 8.49
N PHE A 865 -4.27 -55.30 9.37
CA PHE A 865 -4.12 -56.72 9.07
C PHE A 865 -5.48 -57.40 9.21
N ASP A 866 -5.75 -58.42 8.38
CA ASP A 866 -6.95 -59.23 8.47
C ASP A 866 -6.86 -60.28 9.64
N ALA A 867 -7.96 -61.02 9.84
CA ALA A 867 -8.01 -62.04 10.90
C ALA A 867 -6.99 -63.18 10.75
N SER A 868 -6.33 -63.30 9.60
CA SER A 868 -5.24 -64.24 9.31
C SER A 868 -3.83 -63.66 9.53
N GLY A 869 -3.75 -62.37 9.87
CA GLY A 869 -2.48 -61.65 9.99
C GLY A 869 -1.94 -61.17 8.64
N GLN A 870 -2.73 -61.22 7.57
CA GLN A 870 -2.38 -60.66 6.26
C GLN A 870 -2.90 -59.25 6.12
N VAL A 871 -2.26 -58.42 5.30
CA VAL A 871 -2.69 -57.03 5.02
C VAL A 871 -4.05 -57.03 4.33
N ASP A 872 -4.96 -56.20 4.79
CA ASP A 872 -6.35 -56.09 4.32
C ASP A 872 -6.41 -55.67 2.83
N LYS A 873 -7.32 -56.26 2.07
CA LYS A 873 -7.62 -55.93 0.65
C LYS A 873 -7.94 -54.46 0.42
N ARG A 874 -8.38 -53.74 1.45
CA ARG A 874 -8.64 -52.30 1.37
C ARG A 874 -7.38 -51.47 1.08
N THR A 875 -6.21 -52.03 1.32
CA THR A 875 -4.93 -51.40 0.94
C THR A 875 -4.78 -51.37 -0.57
N GLU A 876 -5.01 -52.48 -1.24
CA GLU A 876 -4.98 -52.55 -2.70
C GLU A 876 -6.01 -51.68 -3.34
N GLU A 877 -7.23 -51.59 -2.78
CA GLU A 877 -8.33 -50.73 -3.27
C GLU A 877 -7.91 -49.26 -3.26
N ALA A 878 -7.27 -48.80 -2.18
CA ALA A 878 -6.81 -47.40 -2.07
C ALA A 878 -5.66 -47.10 -3.07
N LEU A 879 -4.70 -47.99 -3.23
CA LEU A 879 -3.58 -47.79 -4.16
C LEU A 879 -4.04 -47.90 -5.63
N LEU A 880 -4.96 -48.81 -5.95
CA LEU A 880 -5.55 -48.90 -7.28
C LEU A 880 -6.38 -47.66 -7.61
N ALA A 881 -7.20 -47.18 -6.68
CA ALA A 881 -7.96 -45.95 -6.85
C ALA A 881 -7.04 -44.73 -7.09
N SER A 882 -5.87 -44.66 -6.38
CA SER A 882 -4.87 -43.64 -6.63
C SER A 882 -4.29 -43.76 -8.05
N ILE A 883 -3.98 -44.95 -8.53
CA ILE A 883 -3.44 -45.19 -9.89
C ILE A 883 -4.50 -44.73 -10.94
N ASP A 884 -5.76 -45.11 -10.73
CA ASP A 884 -6.83 -44.76 -11.66
C ASP A 884 -7.06 -43.23 -11.73
N VAL A 885 -7.07 -42.57 -10.57
CA VAL A 885 -7.17 -41.11 -10.51
C VAL A 885 -6.02 -40.45 -11.29
N PHE A 886 -4.76 -40.91 -11.11
CA PHE A 886 -3.62 -40.35 -11.81
C PHE A 886 -3.61 -40.63 -13.31
N ARG A 887 -4.12 -41.80 -13.73
CA ARG A 887 -4.32 -42.12 -15.15
C ARG A 887 -5.38 -41.22 -15.79
N GLU A 888 -6.51 -40.98 -15.09
CA GLU A 888 -7.56 -40.07 -15.57
C GLU A 888 -7.05 -38.67 -15.84
N ILE A 889 -6.17 -38.14 -14.98
CA ILE A 889 -5.59 -36.78 -15.13
C ILE A 889 -4.31 -36.77 -15.96
N GLY A 890 -3.86 -37.90 -16.50
CA GLY A 890 -2.65 -38.00 -17.32
C GLY A 890 -1.33 -37.83 -16.55
N SER A 891 -1.33 -37.97 -15.21
CA SER A 891 -0.12 -37.83 -14.39
C SER A 891 0.65 -39.15 -14.33
N GLU A 892 1.45 -39.43 -15.37
CA GLU A 892 2.25 -40.65 -15.48
C GLU A 892 3.23 -40.82 -14.31
N LYS A 893 3.85 -39.75 -13.85
CA LYS A 893 4.76 -39.70 -12.72
C LYS A 893 4.12 -40.27 -11.45
N GLU A 894 3.00 -39.70 -11.06
CA GLU A 894 2.32 -40.06 -9.81
C GLU A 894 1.63 -41.44 -9.94
N ALA A 895 1.14 -41.79 -11.13
CA ALA A 895 0.66 -43.14 -11.39
C ALA A 895 1.76 -44.18 -11.21
N ALA A 896 2.95 -43.92 -11.73
CA ALA A 896 4.10 -44.85 -11.58
C ALA A 896 4.57 -44.97 -10.12
N ARG A 897 4.55 -43.89 -9.36
CA ARG A 897 4.85 -43.94 -7.91
C ARG A 897 3.81 -44.77 -7.14
N SER A 898 2.52 -44.60 -7.46
CA SER A 898 1.45 -45.38 -6.83
C SER A 898 1.53 -46.86 -7.22
N MET A 899 1.94 -47.19 -8.47
CA MET A 899 2.22 -48.54 -8.91
C MET A 899 3.40 -49.17 -8.15
N ALA A 900 4.44 -48.38 -7.91
CA ALA A 900 5.61 -48.84 -7.13
C ALA A 900 5.21 -49.19 -5.68
N GLU A 901 4.45 -48.31 -5.02
CA GLU A 901 3.95 -48.58 -3.67
C GLU A 901 3.03 -49.82 -3.63
N LEU A 902 2.18 -50.03 -4.64
CA LEU A 902 1.39 -51.24 -4.79
C LEU A 902 2.28 -52.46 -4.95
N GLY A 903 3.34 -52.38 -5.76
CA GLY A 903 4.31 -53.45 -5.94
C GLY A 903 5.04 -53.81 -4.64
N PHE A 904 5.46 -52.82 -3.85
CA PHE A 904 6.08 -53.10 -2.54
C PHE A 904 5.11 -53.78 -1.59
N HIS A 905 3.85 -53.36 -1.59
CA HIS A 905 2.77 -53.96 -0.80
C HIS A 905 2.52 -55.44 -1.21
N LEU A 906 2.47 -55.72 -2.52
CA LEU A 906 2.29 -57.10 -3.02
C LEU A 906 3.42 -58.01 -2.62
N ILE A 907 4.68 -57.51 -2.49
CA ILE A 907 5.79 -58.29 -1.94
C ILE A 907 5.51 -58.69 -0.49
N GLU A 908 5.12 -57.79 0.35
CA GLU A 908 4.80 -58.05 1.76
C GLU A 908 3.66 -59.06 1.92
N ARG A 909 2.74 -59.10 0.97
CA ARG A 909 1.66 -60.06 0.91
C ARG A 909 2.06 -61.44 0.35
N GLY A 910 3.24 -61.54 -0.26
CA GLY A 910 3.73 -62.77 -0.89
C GLY A 910 3.30 -62.97 -2.35
N ASP A 911 2.59 -61.99 -2.97
CA ASP A 911 2.27 -62.03 -4.40
C ASP A 911 3.45 -61.48 -5.22
N LEU A 912 4.46 -62.32 -5.41
CA LEU A 912 5.69 -61.95 -6.12
C LEU A 912 5.49 -61.75 -7.62
N GLU A 913 4.49 -62.43 -8.22
CA GLU A 913 4.18 -62.25 -9.65
C GLU A 913 3.50 -60.89 -9.90
N GLY A 914 2.46 -60.61 -9.16
CA GLY A 914 1.82 -59.29 -9.23
C GLY A 914 2.74 -58.13 -8.89
N ALA A 915 3.67 -58.35 -7.94
CA ALA A 915 4.68 -57.35 -7.59
C ALA A 915 5.64 -57.08 -8.76
N ARG A 916 6.16 -58.09 -9.44
CA ARG A 916 7.03 -57.93 -10.61
C ARG A 916 6.34 -57.19 -11.74
N ASP A 917 5.07 -57.45 -12.00
CA ASP A 917 4.31 -56.77 -13.06
C ASP A 917 4.18 -55.29 -12.74
N ARG A 918 3.72 -54.92 -11.53
CA ARG A 918 3.54 -53.55 -11.14
C ARG A 918 4.85 -52.74 -11.05
N LEU A 919 5.87 -53.31 -10.45
CA LEU A 919 7.21 -52.71 -10.40
C LEU A 919 7.84 -52.61 -11.79
N GLY A 920 7.60 -53.59 -12.67
CA GLY A 920 8.04 -53.55 -14.07
C GLY A 920 7.43 -52.40 -14.85
N GLU A 921 6.09 -52.20 -14.74
CA GLU A 921 5.39 -51.04 -15.34
C GLU A 921 5.93 -49.72 -14.79
N ALA A 922 6.03 -49.59 -13.47
CA ALA A 922 6.53 -48.38 -12.81
C ALA A 922 7.95 -48.02 -13.28
N ARG A 923 8.85 -49.00 -13.34
CA ARG A 923 10.25 -48.85 -13.81
C ARG A 923 10.32 -48.26 -15.21
N VAL A 924 9.53 -48.79 -16.15
CA VAL A 924 9.50 -48.33 -17.55
C VAL A 924 9.11 -46.88 -17.63
N ILE A 925 8.06 -46.49 -16.90
CA ILE A 925 7.57 -45.09 -16.89
C ILE A 925 8.63 -44.20 -16.23
N LEU A 926 9.13 -44.54 -15.04
CA LEU A 926 10.08 -43.71 -14.27
C LEU A 926 11.39 -43.47 -15.06
N ARG A 927 11.88 -44.50 -15.76
CA ARG A 927 13.07 -44.37 -16.64
C ARG A 927 12.78 -43.42 -17.81
N ARG A 928 11.62 -43.55 -18.45
CA ARG A 928 11.23 -42.73 -19.59
C ARG A 928 11.13 -41.26 -19.23
N ILE A 929 10.61 -40.92 -18.05
CA ILE A 929 10.44 -39.54 -17.57
C ILE A 929 11.64 -38.99 -16.80
N GLY A 930 12.78 -39.75 -16.76
CA GLY A 930 14.04 -39.29 -16.17
C GLY A 930 14.11 -39.30 -14.63
N LEU A 931 13.17 -39.91 -13.91
CA LEU A 931 13.21 -40.06 -12.43
C LEU A 931 14.13 -41.22 -12.02
N THR A 932 15.42 -40.95 -12.11
CA THR A 932 16.47 -41.99 -11.92
C THR A 932 16.46 -42.58 -10.51
N ALA A 933 16.28 -41.76 -9.47
CA ALA A 933 16.28 -42.21 -8.07
C ALA A 933 15.14 -43.18 -7.77
N ASP A 934 13.92 -42.85 -8.22
CA ASP A 934 12.74 -43.71 -8.06
C ASP A 934 12.90 -45.01 -8.87
N ALA A 935 13.41 -44.90 -10.12
CA ALA A 935 13.66 -46.04 -10.98
C ALA A 935 14.69 -47.01 -10.38
N GLU A 936 15.80 -46.51 -9.83
CA GLU A 936 16.85 -47.31 -9.17
C GLU A 936 16.34 -47.99 -7.90
N ARG A 937 15.45 -47.34 -7.14
CA ARG A 937 14.78 -47.96 -5.98
C ARG A 937 13.94 -49.15 -6.42
N VAL A 938 13.14 -48.98 -7.45
CA VAL A 938 12.32 -50.06 -8.03
C VAL A 938 13.16 -51.17 -8.62
N GLU A 939 14.25 -50.88 -9.34
CA GLU A 939 15.16 -51.85 -9.93
C GLU A 939 15.88 -52.73 -8.87
N ARG A 940 16.35 -52.11 -7.78
CA ARG A 940 16.92 -52.84 -6.65
C ARG A 940 15.92 -53.83 -6.07
N THR A 941 14.68 -53.39 -5.85
CA THR A 941 13.64 -54.28 -5.32
C THR A 941 13.31 -55.41 -6.29
N ILE A 942 13.22 -55.12 -7.61
CA ILE A 942 13.02 -56.19 -8.62
C ILE A 942 14.17 -57.18 -8.61
N ALA A 943 15.44 -56.75 -8.48
CA ALA A 943 16.60 -57.59 -8.41
C ALA A 943 16.60 -58.50 -7.15
N ASP A 944 16.12 -57.97 -6.01
CA ASP A 944 15.99 -58.74 -4.76
C ASP A 944 14.89 -59.82 -4.81
N LEU A 945 13.96 -59.72 -5.78
CA LEU A 945 12.91 -60.76 -6.00
C LEU A 945 13.38 -61.92 -6.83
N GLY A 946 14.65 -61.95 -7.32
CA GLY A 946 15.25 -63.06 -8.06
C GLY A 946 14.84 -63.03 -9.52
#